data_85c7f0c583be1aa20116143e687b579d
#
_entry.id   85c7f0c583be1aa20116143e687b579d
#
_cell.length_a   1.000
_cell.length_b   1.000
_cell.length_c   1.000
_cell.angle_alpha   90.00
_cell.angle_beta   90.00
_cell.angle_gamma   90.00
#
_symmetry.space_group_name_H-M   'P 1'
#
loop_
_entity.id
_entity.type
_entity.pdbx_description
1 polymer ?
#
loop_
_entity_poly.entity_id
_entity_poly.type
_entity_poly.pdbx_seq_one_letter_code
_entity_poly.pdbx_strand_id
1 'polypeptide(L)'
;MITLARTLLLFACLLPSLHVKAEPSLQPHYKIATEADDVVTRVLFDAVSTEFGVSVEYINYASFDAILDAVANEDADFAANITYTDTRAERFSYSRPTNIEYTYLYGLSDSTLDDISRVGVPQNTIYSELIKHYHPELKQVPYKGHNEAVRLLQTGLVDGVVDAINQLKPMLLEGFDAKMLNDQISIKPVSIISKKGHHLEELDTFASFIHGEAVQKQLREQIALYQFELRRSALRDAIKLLPVDLKEPIRIKMESIFPYVVYNPDGTVQGMTADIVLQSCEILDLNCVIISEPNESWESMYRQFMKGEFDILAPLTVSRERHEFSYFPRPHYSPASVMVKRLGYKPNTYSHVSQLISERIGVVKDDFFDQMMTQLLPLKELERFNTQHDLIEALLKGEVDYIPMDTAMLNHFLRLSELVPIEQDTAIGEFYSSQLSIGLVANERGAMLAPYFSRAIAMLGVDKIVAQYDLRPDWRTALEYEVRLATQTQAVFLFVLVLAICVSLYLYRQSNTDNLTGLRNRRSLQVKYRQGVNKDLAILYLDINHFKQINDTYGHLAGDEVLQLLSLKIHRVWSGRSYRIGGDEFILLGYPTQIELSRAVQELSRLDVTDKLCAELKTVTISVGVSEKRKQHMSLEQALHLADEDMYVSKHSSRHYSGSSDYLVQS
;
A
#
# COMPACT_ATOMS: atom_id res chain seq x y z
N MET A 1 7.48 43.31 -26.11
CA MET A 1 6.15 42.68 -26.00
C MET A 1 5.48 43.05 -24.66
N ILE A 2 5.48 44.32 -24.25
CA ILE A 2 4.87 44.78 -22.99
C ILE A 2 4.04 46.06 -23.21
N THR A 3 3.58 46.33 -24.42
CA THR A 3 2.87 47.57 -24.79
C THR A 3 1.52 47.35 -25.48
N LEU A 4 0.99 46.12 -25.50
CA LEU A 4 -0.33 45.85 -26.12
C LEU A 4 -1.43 45.40 -25.12
N ALA A 5 -1.16 45.37 -23.81
CA ALA A 5 -2.10 44.92 -22.78
C ALA A 5 -2.77 46.10 -21.97
N ARG A 6 -2.51 47.36 -22.33
CA ARG A 6 -3.04 48.53 -21.60
C ARG A 6 -4.14 49.29 -22.26
N THR A 7 -4.60 48.90 -23.45
CA THR A 7 -5.63 49.65 -24.20
C THR A 7 -6.99 48.93 -24.30
N LEU A 8 -7.19 47.79 -23.66
CA LEU A 8 -8.46 47.03 -23.67
C LEU A 8 -9.22 47.07 -22.33
N LEU A 9 -8.78 47.88 -21.35
CA LEU A 9 -9.38 47.97 -20.01
C LEU A 9 -10.16 49.28 -19.79
N LEU A 10 -10.40 50.09 -20.80
CA LEU A 10 -11.08 51.42 -20.69
C LEU A 10 -12.39 51.55 -21.46
N PHE A 11 -12.96 50.45 -21.98
CA PHE A 11 -14.28 50.51 -22.70
C PHE A 11 -15.39 49.65 -22.09
N ALA A 12 -15.20 49.14 -20.83
CA ALA A 12 -16.17 48.29 -20.12
C ALA A 12 -16.97 49.00 -19.02
N CYS A 13 -16.96 50.34 -18.95
CA CYS A 13 -17.61 51.09 -17.87
C CYS A 13 -18.70 52.06 -18.37
N LEU A 14 -19.55 51.62 -19.33
CA LEU A 14 -20.76 52.41 -19.68
C LEU A 14 -21.85 51.46 -20.25
N LEU A 15 -22.27 50.45 -19.44
CA LEU A 15 -23.57 49.84 -19.59
C LEU A 15 -24.38 50.17 -18.32
N PRO A 16 -25.58 50.73 -18.44
CA PRO A 16 -26.42 50.92 -17.25
C PRO A 16 -26.75 49.53 -16.67
N SER A 17 -26.37 49.29 -15.44
CA SER A 17 -26.79 48.14 -14.65
C SER A 17 -28.33 48.18 -14.53
N LEU A 18 -29.00 47.44 -15.40
CA LEU A 18 -30.34 47.00 -15.10
C LEU A 18 -30.26 46.11 -13.86
N HIS A 19 -30.50 46.77 -12.70
CA HIS A 19 -30.85 46.04 -11.49
C HIS A 19 -32.22 45.39 -11.77
N VAL A 20 -32.20 44.20 -12.33
CA VAL A 20 -33.32 43.27 -12.15
C VAL A 20 -33.32 43.00 -10.64
N LYS A 21 -34.24 43.65 -9.94
CA LYS A 21 -34.65 43.18 -8.62
C LYS A 21 -35.16 41.76 -8.86
N ALA A 22 -34.31 40.74 -8.58
CA ALA A 22 -34.85 39.42 -8.36
C ALA A 22 -35.83 39.57 -7.18
N GLU A 23 -37.11 39.39 -7.45
CA GLU A 23 -38.08 39.11 -6.40
C GLU A 23 -37.46 37.98 -5.56
N PRO A 24 -37.52 38.04 -4.20
CA PRO A 24 -37.11 36.92 -3.40
C PRO A 24 -38.01 35.74 -3.84
N SER A 25 -37.44 34.80 -4.59
CA SER A 25 -38.09 33.54 -4.85
C SER A 25 -38.38 32.96 -3.48
N LEU A 26 -39.65 32.88 -3.10
CA LEU A 26 -40.05 32.14 -1.91
C LEU A 26 -39.40 30.76 -2.04
N GLN A 27 -38.38 30.51 -1.21
CA GLN A 27 -37.76 29.16 -1.13
C GLN A 27 -38.92 28.20 -0.83
N PRO A 28 -39.04 27.09 -1.56
CA PRO A 28 -40.03 26.09 -1.23
C PRO A 28 -39.88 25.69 0.25
N HIS A 29 -40.96 25.67 0.98
CA HIS A 29 -40.99 25.32 2.40
C HIS A 29 -41.79 24.05 2.56
N TYR A 30 -41.16 23.02 3.14
CA TYR A 30 -41.78 21.70 3.34
C TYR A 30 -41.87 21.33 4.80
N LYS A 31 -43.02 20.82 5.20
CA LYS A 31 -43.28 20.25 6.53
C LYS A 31 -43.08 18.74 6.49
N ILE A 32 -42.24 18.25 7.38
CA ILE A 32 -41.86 16.85 7.45
C ILE A 32 -42.44 16.27 8.73
N ALA A 33 -43.32 15.27 8.59
CA ALA A 33 -43.82 14.51 9.72
C ALA A 33 -42.79 13.50 10.19
N THR A 34 -42.47 13.53 11.49
CA THR A 34 -41.43 12.68 12.08
C THR A 34 -41.70 12.35 13.54
N GLU A 35 -41.01 11.38 14.11
CA GLU A 35 -40.92 11.19 15.57
C GLU A 35 -39.79 12.05 16.17
N ALA A 36 -39.85 12.26 17.49
CA ALA A 36 -38.91 13.19 18.16
C ALA A 36 -37.43 12.82 17.99
N ASP A 37 -37.14 11.53 18.01
CA ASP A 37 -35.74 11.01 17.94
C ASP A 37 -35.43 10.31 16.59
N ASP A 38 -36.18 10.61 15.51
CA ASP A 38 -35.94 10.03 14.17
C ASP A 38 -34.75 10.71 13.49
N VAL A 39 -33.57 10.17 13.75
CA VAL A 39 -32.30 10.63 13.18
C VAL A 39 -32.25 10.40 11.65
N VAL A 40 -32.88 9.35 11.15
CA VAL A 40 -32.85 8.98 9.74
C VAL A 40 -33.56 10.03 8.90
N THR A 41 -34.82 10.34 9.23
CA THR A 41 -35.59 11.38 8.56
C THR A 41 -34.88 12.74 8.56
N ARG A 42 -34.27 13.13 9.70
CA ARG A 42 -33.51 14.38 9.80
C ARG A 42 -32.29 14.40 8.87
N VAL A 43 -31.47 13.36 8.87
CA VAL A 43 -30.26 13.30 7.99
C VAL A 43 -30.65 13.39 6.51
N LEU A 44 -31.71 12.69 6.11
CA LEU A 44 -32.16 12.71 4.72
C LEU A 44 -32.67 14.10 4.29
N PHE A 45 -33.53 14.73 5.08
CA PHE A 45 -34.10 16.01 4.72
C PHE A 45 -33.17 17.21 4.98
N ASP A 46 -32.23 17.15 5.90
CA ASP A 46 -31.17 18.16 6.06
C ASP A 46 -30.24 18.16 4.83
N ALA A 47 -29.91 16.96 4.30
CA ALA A 47 -29.14 16.86 3.05
C ALA A 47 -29.93 17.42 1.86
N VAL A 48 -31.23 17.11 1.74
CA VAL A 48 -32.13 17.65 0.70
C VAL A 48 -32.23 19.17 0.82
N SER A 49 -32.42 19.71 2.04
CA SER A 49 -32.50 21.14 2.32
C SER A 49 -31.22 21.87 1.84
N THR A 50 -30.07 21.29 2.14
CA THR A 50 -28.77 21.87 1.80
C THR A 50 -28.55 21.88 0.28
N GLU A 51 -28.83 20.79 -0.43
CA GLU A 51 -28.60 20.63 -1.84
C GLU A 51 -29.53 21.49 -2.71
N PHE A 52 -30.84 21.45 -2.38
CA PHE A 52 -31.86 22.13 -3.20
C PHE A 52 -32.21 23.52 -2.71
N GLY A 53 -31.63 24.00 -1.61
CA GLY A 53 -31.92 25.32 -1.05
C GLY A 53 -33.36 25.47 -0.60
N VAL A 54 -34.01 24.37 -0.18
CA VAL A 54 -35.39 24.36 0.33
C VAL A 54 -35.40 24.49 1.84
N SER A 55 -36.46 25.14 2.40
CA SER A 55 -36.68 25.22 3.84
C SER A 55 -37.46 24.01 4.33
N VAL A 56 -37.00 23.39 5.42
CA VAL A 56 -37.62 22.20 6.00
C VAL A 56 -38.02 22.47 7.45
N GLU A 57 -39.27 22.20 7.79
CA GLU A 57 -39.83 22.26 9.15
C GLU A 57 -40.19 20.85 9.63
N TYR A 58 -39.60 20.38 10.74
CA TYR A 58 -39.90 19.09 11.33
C TYR A 58 -41.06 19.18 12.35
N ILE A 59 -42.14 18.44 12.10
CA ILE A 59 -43.30 18.36 12.99
C ILE A 59 -43.30 17.00 13.68
N ASN A 60 -43.14 17.00 15.01
CA ASN A 60 -43.08 15.78 15.79
C ASN A 60 -44.50 15.27 16.13
N TYR A 61 -44.74 13.98 15.86
CA TYR A 61 -45.97 13.28 16.18
C TYR A 61 -45.67 12.16 17.19
N ALA A 62 -46.69 11.83 17.97
CA ALA A 62 -46.54 10.88 19.08
C ALA A 62 -46.61 9.39 18.64
N SER A 63 -47.05 9.11 17.42
CA SER A 63 -47.15 7.75 16.90
C SER A 63 -47.01 7.68 15.40
N PHE A 64 -46.63 6.52 14.90
CA PHE A 64 -46.53 6.23 13.48
C PHE A 64 -47.86 6.46 12.71
N ASP A 65 -49.01 6.07 13.29
CA ASP A 65 -50.30 6.32 12.67
C ASP A 65 -50.60 7.82 12.54
N ALA A 66 -50.24 8.63 13.55
CA ALA A 66 -50.38 10.08 13.48
C ALA A 66 -49.53 10.74 12.40
N ILE A 67 -48.31 10.19 12.12
CA ILE A 67 -47.48 10.63 10.99
C ILE A 67 -48.20 10.36 9.67
N LEU A 68 -48.74 9.16 9.48
CA LEU A 68 -49.46 8.79 8.27
C LEU A 68 -50.71 9.65 8.07
N ASP A 69 -51.45 9.93 9.12
CA ASP A 69 -52.65 10.75 9.08
C ASP A 69 -52.30 12.23 8.78
N ALA A 70 -51.23 12.75 9.33
CA ALA A 70 -50.74 14.10 9.03
C ALA A 70 -50.38 14.29 7.54
N VAL A 71 -49.72 13.34 6.92
CA VAL A 71 -49.41 13.37 5.49
C VAL A 71 -50.69 13.22 4.65
N ALA A 72 -51.59 12.33 5.03
CA ALA A 72 -52.86 12.14 4.32
C ALA A 72 -53.73 13.40 4.32
N ASN A 73 -53.73 14.15 5.45
CA ASN A 73 -54.53 15.35 5.66
C ASN A 73 -53.86 16.64 5.17
N GLU A 74 -52.59 16.58 4.67
CA GLU A 74 -51.77 17.72 4.29
C GLU A 74 -51.35 18.63 5.46
N ASP A 75 -51.35 18.13 6.69
CA ASP A 75 -50.74 18.80 7.83
C ASP A 75 -49.23 18.77 7.73
N ALA A 76 -48.68 17.77 7.00
CA ALA A 76 -47.28 17.66 6.59
C ALA A 76 -47.19 17.25 5.11
N ASP A 77 -46.15 17.73 4.41
CA ASP A 77 -45.94 17.44 2.99
C ASP A 77 -45.29 16.08 2.76
N PHE A 78 -44.38 15.69 3.64
CA PHE A 78 -43.62 14.43 3.53
C PHE A 78 -43.46 13.71 4.88
N ALA A 79 -43.27 12.41 4.78
CA ALA A 79 -42.65 11.60 5.83
C ALA A 79 -41.64 10.61 5.22
N ALA A 80 -40.58 10.28 5.94
CA ALA A 80 -39.59 9.29 5.48
C ALA A 80 -39.66 8.02 6.34
N ASN A 81 -38.83 7.03 6.03
CA ASN A 81 -38.76 5.76 6.75
C ASN A 81 -40.04 4.92 6.66
N ILE A 82 -40.84 5.07 5.63
CA ILE A 82 -42.12 4.40 5.50
C ILE A 82 -41.97 3.17 4.58
N THR A 83 -42.30 1.99 5.15
CA THR A 83 -42.34 0.73 4.40
C THR A 83 -43.53 0.73 3.44
N TYR A 84 -43.29 0.30 2.21
CA TYR A 84 -44.36 0.13 1.22
C TYR A 84 -45.33 -1.02 1.60
N THR A 85 -46.62 -0.78 1.54
CA THR A 85 -47.69 -1.79 1.53
C THR A 85 -48.77 -1.37 0.54
N ASP A 86 -49.48 -2.35 -0.05
CA ASP A 86 -50.56 -2.07 -1.01
C ASP A 86 -51.64 -1.17 -0.43
N THR A 87 -52.05 -1.41 0.81
CA THR A 87 -53.05 -0.62 1.55
C THR A 87 -52.58 0.83 1.72
N ARG A 88 -51.32 1.08 2.03
CA ARG A 88 -50.80 2.43 2.18
C ARG A 88 -50.66 3.12 0.84
N ALA A 89 -50.33 2.37 -0.25
CA ALA A 89 -50.20 2.90 -1.60
C ALA A 89 -51.53 3.45 -2.19
N GLU A 90 -52.66 3.12 -1.61
CA GLU A 90 -53.96 3.74 -1.93
C GLU A 90 -54.02 5.20 -1.46
N ARG A 91 -53.38 5.52 -0.32
CA ARG A 91 -53.45 6.84 0.34
C ARG A 91 -52.21 7.71 0.01
N PHE A 92 -51.08 7.10 -0.30
CA PHE A 92 -49.77 7.79 -0.44
C PHE A 92 -49.12 7.53 -1.78
N SER A 93 -48.36 8.51 -2.24
CA SER A 93 -47.33 8.35 -3.26
C SER A 93 -45.98 8.05 -2.63
N TYR A 94 -45.21 7.16 -3.22
CA TYR A 94 -43.93 6.69 -2.70
C TYR A 94 -42.80 7.13 -3.62
N SER A 95 -41.70 7.54 -3.02
CA SER A 95 -40.42 7.64 -3.74
C SER A 95 -39.88 6.24 -4.06
N ARG A 96 -38.84 6.16 -4.89
CA ARG A 96 -37.97 4.97 -4.86
C ARG A 96 -37.41 4.77 -3.44
N PRO A 97 -37.11 3.53 -3.02
CA PRO A 97 -36.54 3.28 -1.70
C PRO A 97 -35.32 4.16 -1.45
N THR A 98 -35.22 4.79 -0.29
CA THR A 98 -34.11 5.69 0.09
C THR A 98 -33.10 5.00 0.97
N ASN A 99 -33.53 4.07 1.79
CA ASN A 99 -32.71 3.31 2.76
C ASN A 99 -33.44 2.04 3.18
N ILE A 100 -32.87 1.34 4.15
CA ILE A 100 -33.47 0.18 4.80
C ILE A 100 -33.91 0.56 6.21
N GLU A 101 -34.91 -0.12 6.73
CA GLU A 101 -35.32 0.02 8.13
C GLU A 101 -34.27 -0.61 9.04
N TYR A 102 -33.81 0.14 10.06
CA TYR A 102 -32.85 -0.36 11.05
C TYR A 102 -33.60 -1.10 12.16
N THR A 103 -33.51 -2.42 12.11
CA THR A 103 -34.20 -3.33 13.01
C THR A 103 -33.24 -3.92 14.02
N TYR A 104 -33.68 -4.02 15.27
CA TYR A 104 -32.86 -4.50 16.40
C TYR A 104 -33.57 -5.62 17.17
N LEU A 105 -32.74 -6.49 17.73
CA LEU A 105 -33.10 -7.38 18.81
C LEU A 105 -32.71 -6.71 20.13
N TYR A 106 -33.66 -6.40 20.96
CA TYR A 106 -33.50 -5.84 22.30
C TYR A 106 -33.55 -6.95 23.35
N GLY A 107 -32.58 -6.97 24.28
CA GLY A 107 -32.49 -8.01 25.30
C GLY A 107 -31.50 -7.70 26.42
N LEU A 108 -31.38 -8.61 27.38
CA LEU A 108 -30.44 -8.46 28.51
C LEU A 108 -28.99 -8.83 28.16
N SER A 109 -28.77 -9.56 27.08
CA SER A 109 -27.48 -10.07 26.66
C SER A 109 -27.22 -9.77 25.18
N ASP A 110 -25.96 -9.89 24.74
CA ASP A 110 -25.54 -9.80 23.33
C ASP A 110 -25.97 -11.06 22.53
N SER A 111 -27.22 -11.48 22.68
CA SER A 111 -27.81 -12.66 22.02
C SER A 111 -28.18 -12.35 20.58
N THR A 112 -28.15 -13.37 19.73
CA THR A 112 -28.67 -13.35 18.37
C THR A 112 -30.04 -14.04 18.32
N LEU A 113 -30.71 -13.99 17.15
CA LEU A 113 -31.94 -14.75 16.96
C LEU A 113 -31.74 -16.26 17.10
N ASP A 114 -30.53 -16.76 16.78
CA ASP A 114 -30.18 -18.18 16.91
C ASP A 114 -29.98 -18.62 18.37
N ASP A 115 -29.72 -17.67 19.28
CA ASP A 115 -29.44 -17.94 20.70
C ASP A 115 -30.71 -17.94 21.57
N ILE A 116 -31.86 -17.56 21.02
CA ILE A 116 -33.11 -17.37 21.74
C ILE A 116 -34.20 -18.36 21.29
N SER A 117 -35.21 -18.56 22.11
CA SER A 117 -36.35 -19.45 21.80
C SER A 117 -37.69 -18.72 21.71
N ARG A 118 -37.77 -17.56 22.35
CA ARG A 118 -39.01 -16.75 22.42
C ARG A 118 -38.70 -15.30 22.09
N VAL A 119 -39.43 -14.74 21.15
CA VAL A 119 -39.24 -13.37 20.68
C VAL A 119 -40.54 -12.56 20.77
N GLY A 120 -40.43 -11.36 21.35
CA GLY A 120 -41.50 -10.37 21.32
C GLY A 120 -41.52 -9.66 19.96
N VAL A 121 -42.72 -9.54 19.37
CA VAL A 121 -42.90 -8.83 18.10
C VAL A 121 -44.04 -7.81 18.22
N PRO A 122 -43.90 -6.57 17.74
CA PRO A 122 -44.95 -5.58 17.82
C PRO A 122 -46.13 -5.98 16.91
N GLN A 123 -47.35 -5.78 17.42
CA GLN A 123 -48.58 -6.10 16.68
C GLN A 123 -48.72 -5.25 15.41
N ASN A 124 -49.29 -5.82 14.37
CA ASN A 124 -49.58 -5.16 13.09
C ASN A 124 -48.35 -4.66 12.36
N THR A 125 -47.17 -5.22 12.67
CA THR A 125 -45.94 -4.92 11.99
C THR A 125 -45.49 -6.09 11.10
N ILE A 126 -44.60 -5.82 10.19
CA ILE A 126 -44.02 -6.81 9.28
C ILE A 126 -43.11 -7.81 9.98
N TYR A 127 -42.58 -7.46 11.17
CA TYR A 127 -41.63 -8.29 11.89
C TYR A 127 -42.12 -9.70 12.16
N SER A 128 -43.44 -9.85 12.47
CA SER A 128 -44.02 -11.16 12.69
C SER A 128 -43.93 -12.08 11.47
N GLU A 129 -44.15 -11.54 10.25
CA GLU A 129 -44.02 -12.31 9.02
C GLU A 129 -42.55 -12.63 8.71
N LEU A 130 -41.63 -11.67 8.91
CA LEU A 130 -40.21 -11.86 8.69
C LEU A 130 -39.63 -12.92 9.62
N ILE A 131 -39.88 -12.83 10.91
CA ILE A 131 -39.45 -13.83 11.92
C ILE A 131 -40.03 -15.21 11.57
N LYS A 132 -41.31 -15.30 11.22
CA LYS A 132 -41.91 -16.57 10.82
C LYS A 132 -41.28 -17.19 9.56
N HIS A 133 -40.83 -16.37 8.67
CA HIS A 133 -40.21 -16.82 7.41
C HIS A 133 -38.76 -17.27 7.61
N TYR A 134 -37.93 -16.49 8.33
CA TYR A 134 -36.48 -16.74 8.47
C TYR A 134 -36.14 -17.59 9.70
N HIS A 135 -36.94 -17.50 10.78
CA HIS A 135 -36.73 -18.19 12.04
C HIS A 135 -38.08 -18.85 12.51
N PRO A 136 -38.59 -19.82 11.75
CA PRO A 136 -39.89 -20.46 12.06
C PRO A 136 -39.88 -21.22 13.38
N GLU A 137 -38.73 -21.55 13.93
CA GLU A 137 -38.51 -22.20 15.22
C GLU A 137 -38.81 -21.30 16.40
N LEU A 138 -38.76 -19.96 16.22
CA LEU A 138 -38.95 -19.01 17.30
C LEU A 138 -40.45 -18.87 17.67
N LYS A 139 -40.73 -19.00 18.95
CA LYS A 139 -42.06 -18.72 19.48
C LYS A 139 -42.28 -17.23 19.60
N GLN A 140 -43.19 -16.67 18.80
CA GLN A 140 -43.51 -15.26 18.78
C GLN A 140 -44.54 -14.92 19.86
N VAL A 141 -44.31 -13.81 20.58
CA VAL A 141 -45.25 -13.21 21.55
C VAL A 141 -45.57 -11.80 21.09
N PRO A 142 -46.81 -11.54 20.60
CA PRO A 142 -47.18 -10.21 20.14
C PRO A 142 -47.31 -9.24 21.33
N TYR A 143 -46.86 -7.98 21.14
CA TYR A 143 -46.99 -6.92 22.14
C TYR A 143 -47.49 -5.60 21.53
N LYS A 144 -47.97 -4.70 22.38
CA LYS A 144 -48.42 -3.37 21.98
C LYS A 144 -47.75 -2.29 22.81
N GLY A 145 -46.87 -1.54 22.14
CA GLY A 145 -46.16 -0.40 22.72
C GLY A 145 -45.02 -0.79 23.69
N HIS A 146 -44.21 0.21 24.02
CA HIS A 146 -42.95 0.08 24.78
C HIS A 146 -43.13 -0.61 26.13
N ASN A 147 -44.12 -0.19 26.95
CA ASN A 147 -44.29 -0.72 28.30
C ASN A 147 -44.59 -2.22 28.34
N GLU A 148 -45.27 -2.74 27.33
CA GLU A 148 -45.56 -4.18 27.23
C GLU A 148 -44.29 -4.95 26.78
N ALA A 149 -43.50 -4.41 25.85
CA ALA A 149 -42.23 -4.97 25.44
C ALA A 149 -41.27 -5.10 26.64
N VAL A 150 -41.13 -4.02 27.44
CA VAL A 150 -40.30 -4.00 28.65
C VAL A 150 -40.78 -5.04 29.66
N ARG A 151 -42.08 -5.13 29.91
CA ARG A 151 -42.66 -6.12 30.82
C ARG A 151 -42.35 -7.56 30.37
N LEU A 152 -42.49 -7.87 29.08
CA LEU A 152 -42.19 -9.20 28.53
C LEU A 152 -40.72 -9.59 28.76
N LEU A 153 -39.79 -8.67 28.57
CA LEU A 153 -38.35 -8.89 28.83
C LEU A 153 -38.06 -9.04 30.32
N GLN A 154 -38.59 -8.13 31.17
CA GLN A 154 -38.32 -8.14 32.61
C GLN A 154 -38.89 -9.39 33.31
N THR A 155 -40.03 -9.89 32.83
CA THR A 155 -40.66 -11.11 33.38
C THR A 155 -40.08 -12.40 32.80
N GLY A 156 -39.16 -12.30 31.82
CA GLY A 156 -38.60 -13.46 31.14
C GLY A 156 -39.59 -14.25 30.30
N LEU A 157 -40.75 -13.64 29.91
CA LEU A 157 -41.71 -14.25 29.02
C LEU A 157 -41.18 -14.36 27.58
N VAL A 158 -40.28 -13.46 27.20
CA VAL A 158 -39.51 -13.49 25.96
C VAL A 158 -38.04 -13.35 26.29
N ASP A 159 -37.18 -13.88 25.40
CA ASP A 159 -35.73 -13.83 25.52
C ASP A 159 -35.16 -12.58 24.82
N GLY A 160 -35.90 -12.02 23.86
CA GLY A 160 -35.63 -10.79 23.15
C GLY A 160 -36.88 -10.17 22.54
N VAL A 161 -36.81 -8.90 22.18
CA VAL A 161 -37.88 -8.14 21.50
C VAL A 161 -37.31 -7.57 20.21
N VAL A 162 -37.98 -7.77 19.07
CA VAL A 162 -37.63 -7.17 17.79
C VAL A 162 -38.43 -5.89 17.58
N ASP A 163 -37.70 -4.78 17.29
CA ASP A 163 -38.35 -3.50 16.98
C ASP A 163 -37.36 -2.58 16.18
N ALA A 164 -37.86 -1.45 15.73
CA ALA A 164 -37.08 -0.45 14.98
C ALA A 164 -36.16 0.38 15.89
N ILE A 165 -35.28 1.18 15.26
CA ILE A 165 -34.29 2.05 15.92
C ILE A 165 -34.89 3.09 16.87
N ASN A 166 -36.14 3.52 16.66
CA ASN A 166 -36.86 4.46 17.54
C ASN A 166 -37.04 3.94 18.96
N GLN A 167 -37.02 2.59 19.17
CA GLN A 167 -37.06 1.97 20.49
C GLN A 167 -35.67 1.88 21.16
N LEU A 168 -34.60 2.23 20.49
CA LEU A 168 -33.23 2.08 21.02
C LEU A 168 -33.04 2.86 22.31
N LYS A 169 -33.36 4.16 22.31
CA LYS A 169 -33.21 5.01 23.50
C LYS A 169 -34.05 4.55 24.68
N PRO A 170 -35.39 4.34 24.57
CA PRO A 170 -36.19 3.89 25.68
C PRO A 170 -35.78 2.50 26.20
N MET A 171 -35.39 1.56 25.34
CA MET A 171 -34.90 0.24 25.76
C MET A 171 -33.57 0.29 26.51
N LEU A 172 -32.63 1.12 26.06
CA LEU A 172 -31.36 1.33 26.75
C LEU A 172 -31.55 1.95 28.15
N LEU A 173 -32.52 2.86 28.33
CA LEU A 173 -32.84 3.47 29.62
C LEU A 173 -33.42 2.47 30.61
N GLU A 174 -34.12 1.42 30.12
CA GLU A 174 -34.63 0.30 30.91
C GLU A 174 -33.54 -0.78 31.19
N GLY A 175 -32.32 -0.57 30.73
CA GLY A 175 -31.18 -1.46 30.96
C GLY A 175 -31.03 -2.61 29.94
N PHE A 176 -31.86 -2.65 28.91
CA PHE A 176 -31.70 -3.59 27.79
C PHE A 176 -30.65 -3.09 26.79
N ASP A 177 -29.94 -4.01 26.14
CA ASP A 177 -29.08 -3.70 25.02
C ASP A 177 -29.76 -4.03 23.69
N ALA A 178 -29.15 -3.64 22.58
CA ALA A 178 -29.70 -3.77 21.25
C ALA A 178 -28.67 -4.30 20.27
N LYS A 179 -29.00 -5.35 19.53
CA LYS A 179 -28.22 -5.90 18.43
C LYS A 179 -28.94 -5.72 17.11
N MET A 180 -28.24 -5.16 16.11
CA MET A 180 -28.81 -4.98 14.77
C MET A 180 -29.03 -6.32 14.09
N LEU A 181 -30.23 -6.51 13.49
CA LEU A 181 -30.65 -7.74 12.84
C LEU A 181 -30.54 -7.70 11.30
N ASN A 182 -30.05 -6.63 10.73
CA ASN A 182 -30.09 -6.40 9.29
C ASN A 182 -29.42 -7.50 8.45
N ASP A 183 -28.52 -8.27 9.04
CA ASP A 183 -27.83 -9.40 8.39
C ASP A 183 -28.52 -10.76 8.65
N GLN A 184 -29.51 -10.81 9.55
CA GLN A 184 -30.17 -12.05 9.97
C GLN A 184 -31.62 -12.22 9.45
N ILE A 185 -32.27 -11.11 9.13
CA ILE A 185 -33.62 -11.11 8.54
C ILE A 185 -33.61 -10.21 7.29
N SER A 186 -34.42 -10.57 6.29
CA SER A 186 -34.62 -9.71 5.13
C SER A 186 -35.40 -8.47 5.51
N ILE A 187 -34.78 -7.33 5.31
CA ILE A 187 -35.32 -6.04 5.70
C ILE A 187 -36.04 -5.42 4.53
N LYS A 188 -37.19 -4.81 4.81
CA LYS A 188 -37.90 -4.07 3.77
C LYS A 188 -37.25 -2.72 3.53
N PRO A 189 -37.14 -2.35 2.26
CA PRO A 189 -36.74 -0.99 1.89
C PRO A 189 -37.81 0.00 2.36
N VAL A 190 -37.39 1.17 2.78
CA VAL A 190 -38.23 2.29 3.17
C VAL A 190 -38.07 3.45 2.20
N SER A 191 -39.14 4.25 2.11
CA SER A 191 -39.27 5.34 1.15
C SER A 191 -39.72 6.62 1.83
N ILE A 192 -39.59 7.74 1.12
CA ILE A 192 -40.29 8.98 1.42
C ILE A 192 -41.69 8.87 0.83
N ILE A 193 -42.68 9.34 1.58
CA ILE A 193 -44.08 9.41 1.14
C ILE A 193 -44.57 10.85 1.10
N SER A 194 -45.55 11.10 0.24
CA SER A 194 -46.43 12.27 0.23
C SER A 194 -47.87 11.83 0.10
N LYS A 195 -48.80 12.75 0.24
CA LYS A 195 -50.22 12.49 -0.11
C LYS A 195 -50.34 11.99 -1.56
N LYS A 196 -51.25 11.06 -1.77
CA LYS A 196 -51.47 10.47 -3.12
C LYS A 196 -51.64 11.49 -4.18
N GLY A 197 -50.79 11.44 -5.21
CA GLY A 197 -50.76 12.32 -6.37
C GLY A 197 -50.11 13.68 -6.16
N HIS A 198 -49.58 13.96 -4.94
CA HIS A 198 -48.89 15.22 -4.64
C HIS A 198 -47.37 15.01 -4.63
N HIS A 199 -46.60 16.06 -4.92
CA HIS A 199 -45.14 16.13 -4.84
C HIS A 199 -44.39 14.99 -5.56
N LEU A 200 -44.89 14.54 -6.72
CA LEU A 200 -44.34 13.39 -7.44
C LEU A 200 -42.94 13.67 -8.00
N GLU A 201 -42.69 14.89 -8.45
CA GLU A 201 -41.41 15.32 -9.02
C GLU A 201 -40.36 15.46 -7.92
N GLU A 202 -40.75 16.03 -6.78
CA GLU A 202 -39.91 16.15 -5.58
C GLU A 202 -39.52 14.78 -5.02
N LEU A 203 -40.45 13.81 -4.92
CA LEU A 203 -40.21 12.47 -4.49
C LEU A 203 -39.13 11.77 -5.34
N ASP A 204 -39.19 11.90 -6.66
CA ASP A 204 -38.20 11.29 -7.57
C ASP A 204 -36.86 12.02 -7.49
N THR A 205 -36.89 13.35 -7.44
CA THR A 205 -35.69 14.19 -7.35
C THR A 205 -34.93 13.95 -6.05
N PHE A 206 -35.64 13.99 -4.90
CA PHE A 206 -35.05 13.77 -3.60
C PHE A 206 -34.48 12.35 -3.46
N ALA A 207 -35.23 11.33 -3.89
CA ALA A 207 -34.75 9.96 -3.86
C ALA A 207 -33.51 9.75 -4.74
N SER A 208 -33.47 10.39 -5.92
CA SER A 208 -32.31 10.32 -6.82
C SER A 208 -31.05 10.90 -6.17
N PHE A 209 -31.18 12.04 -5.49
CA PHE A 209 -30.09 12.68 -4.75
C PHE A 209 -29.64 11.84 -3.53
N ILE A 210 -30.61 11.34 -2.75
CA ILE A 210 -30.35 10.52 -1.56
C ILE A 210 -29.59 9.22 -1.91
N HIS A 211 -29.80 8.66 -3.10
CA HIS A 211 -29.00 7.52 -3.57
C HIS A 211 -27.53 7.84 -3.84
N GLY A 212 -27.14 9.11 -3.85
CA GLY A 212 -25.75 9.53 -4.01
C GLY A 212 -24.84 8.97 -2.89
N GLU A 213 -23.62 8.59 -3.23
CA GLU A 213 -22.64 8.03 -2.32
C GLU A 213 -22.42 8.89 -1.06
N ALA A 214 -22.35 10.20 -1.24
CA ALA A 214 -22.11 11.15 -0.15
C ALA A 214 -23.23 11.10 0.91
N VAL A 215 -24.50 11.12 0.50
CA VAL A 215 -25.65 11.08 1.40
C VAL A 215 -25.76 9.73 2.10
N GLN A 216 -25.55 8.62 1.38
CA GLN A 216 -25.59 7.29 1.96
C GLN A 216 -24.44 7.06 2.95
N LYS A 217 -23.26 7.64 2.72
CA LYS A 217 -22.17 7.62 3.68
C LYS A 217 -22.49 8.44 4.91
N GLN A 218 -22.96 9.68 4.73
CA GLN A 218 -23.37 10.55 5.83
C GLN A 218 -24.46 9.90 6.69
N LEU A 219 -25.45 9.27 6.08
CA LEU A 219 -26.52 8.56 6.79
C LEU A 219 -25.95 7.47 7.72
N ARG A 220 -25.08 6.61 7.19
CA ARG A 220 -24.44 5.56 7.99
C ARG A 220 -23.62 6.11 9.15
N GLU A 221 -22.82 7.17 8.89
CA GLU A 221 -21.99 7.81 9.92
C GLU A 221 -22.83 8.44 11.02
N GLN A 222 -23.91 9.13 10.68
CA GLN A 222 -24.79 9.77 11.66
C GLN A 222 -25.58 8.75 12.49
N ILE A 223 -26.04 7.67 11.88
CA ILE A 223 -26.72 6.59 12.62
C ILE A 223 -25.73 5.91 13.59
N ALA A 224 -24.51 5.62 13.13
CA ALA A 224 -23.49 5.02 13.99
C ALA A 224 -23.13 5.94 15.17
N LEU A 225 -23.00 7.24 14.92
CA LEU A 225 -22.73 8.24 15.97
C LEU A 225 -23.91 8.33 16.96
N TYR A 226 -25.14 8.38 16.46
CA TYR A 226 -26.34 8.43 17.30
C TYR A 226 -26.42 7.21 18.23
N GLN A 227 -26.20 6.02 17.70
CA GLN A 227 -26.20 4.78 18.48
C GLN A 227 -25.10 4.77 19.54
N PHE A 228 -23.91 5.21 19.17
CA PHE A 228 -22.77 5.31 20.08
C PHE A 228 -23.06 6.25 21.24
N GLU A 229 -23.56 7.46 20.96
CA GLU A 229 -23.86 8.46 21.98
C GLU A 229 -24.99 8.02 22.92
N LEU A 230 -26.04 7.39 22.40
CA LEU A 230 -27.11 6.84 23.23
C LEU A 230 -26.62 5.75 24.19
N ARG A 231 -25.83 4.79 23.69
CA ARG A 231 -25.26 3.74 24.51
C ARG A 231 -24.30 4.29 25.55
N ARG A 232 -23.46 5.23 25.15
CA ARG A 232 -22.52 5.92 26.07
C ARG A 232 -23.29 6.62 27.20
N SER A 233 -24.31 7.39 26.86
CA SER A 233 -25.15 8.07 27.88
C SER A 233 -25.83 7.08 28.82
N ALA A 234 -26.45 6.03 28.28
CA ALA A 234 -27.13 5.03 29.09
C ALA A 234 -26.17 4.28 30.03
N LEU A 235 -24.97 3.95 29.58
CA LEU A 235 -23.94 3.32 30.43
C LEU A 235 -23.47 4.25 31.55
N ARG A 236 -23.23 5.52 31.26
CA ARG A 236 -22.82 6.51 32.25
C ARG A 236 -23.91 6.75 33.32
N ASP A 237 -25.15 6.81 32.90
CA ASP A 237 -26.26 6.99 33.83
C ASP A 237 -26.49 5.74 34.70
N ALA A 238 -26.34 4.56 34.11
CA ALA A 238 -26.44 3.30 34.87
C ALA A 238 -25.28 3.16 35.90
N ILE A 239 -24.06 3.53 35.55
CA ILE A 239 -22.92 3.50 36.45
C ILE A 239 -23.09 4.45 37.62
N LYS A 240 -23.67 5.64 37.45
CA LYS A 240 -23.95 6.59 38.54
C LYS A 240 -24.92 6.03 39.59
N LEU A 241 -25.76 5.07 39.21
CA LEU A 241 -26.73 4.42 40.08
C LEU A 241 -26.15 3.21 40.83
N LEU A 242 -24.92 2.79 40.53
CA LEU A 242 -24.31 1.67 41.23
C LEU A 242 -24.03 2.02 42.70
N PRO A 243 -24.25 1.07 43.62
CA PRO A 243 -24.02 1.25 45.06
C PRO A 243 -22.51 1.10 45.40
N VAL A 244 -21.60 1.67 44.59
CA VAL A 244 -20.13 1.62 44.79
C VAL A 244 -19.58 3.02 44.81
N ASP A 245 -18.50 3.24 45.57
CA ASP A 245 -17.82 4.51 45.59
C ASP A 245 -16.97 4.69 44.33
N LEU A 246 -17.41 5.57 43.44
CA LEU A 246 -16.74 5.93 42.19
C LEU A 246 -15.93 7.23 42.31
N LYS A 247 -15.86 7.83 43.51
CA LYS A 247 -15.02 9.02 43.75
C LYS A 247 -13.55 8.66 43.80
N GLU A 248 -13.23 7.47 44.29
CA GLU A 248 -11.88 6.94 44.25
C GLU A 248 -11.52 6.49 42.83
N PRO A 249 -10.31 6.83 42.36
CA PRO A 249 -9.87 6.44 41.03
C PRO A 249 -9.82 4.92 40.87
N ILE A 250 -10.09 4.42 39.68
CA ILE A 250 -9.86 3.04 39.29
C ILE A 250 -8.34 2.87 39.07
N ARG A 251 -7.69 2.13 39.95
CA ARG A 251 -6.23 1.90 39.90
C ARG A 251 -5.91 0.74 38.97
N ILE A 252 -5.10 1.01 37.95
CA ILE A 252 -4.79 0.06 36.88
C ILE A 252 -3.30 -0.24 36.90
N LYS A 253 -2.92 -1.51 36.85
CA LYS A 253 -1.57 -1.93 36.50
C LYS A 253 -1.57 -2.63 35.15
N MET A 254 -0.56 -2.28 34.35
CA MET A 254 -0.38 -2.82 33.00
C MET A 254 1.06 -3.31 32.85
N GLU A 255 1.21 -4.53 32.37
CA GLU A 255 2.53 -5.09 32.06
C GLU A 255 3.06 -4.47 30.76
N SER A 256 4.31 -4.02 30.77
CA SER A 256 5.00 -3.54 29.56
C SER A 256 5.32 -4.72 28.65
N ILE A 257 4.42 -5.00 27.71
CA ILE A 257 4.53 -6.13 26.78
C ILE A 257 3.95 -5.75 25.41
N PHE A 258 4.84 -5.63 24.40
CA PHE A 258 4.42 -5.32 23.03
C PHE A 258 3.70 -6.52 22.38
N PRO A 259 2.62 -6.34 21.60
CA PRO A 259 2.00 -5.08 21.18
C PRO A 259 0.86 -4.60 22.10
N TYR A 260 0.70 -5.19 23.26
CA TYR A 260 -0.44 -4.98 24.15
C TYR A 260 -0.34 -3.69 24.95
N VAL A 261 0.83 -3.44 25.54
CA VAL A 261 1.09 -2.25 26.37
C VAL A 261 2.53 -1.78 26.13
N VAL A 262 2.69 -0.50 25.83
CA VAL A 262 3.97 0.16 25.60
C VAL A 262 4.02 1.48 26.39
N TYR A 263 5.03 1.63 27.22
CA TYR A 263 5.32 2.86 27.93
C TYR A 263 6.26 3.73 27.10
N ASN A 264 5.81 4.90 26.72
CA ASN A 264 6.63 5.85 25.99
C ASN A 264 7.51 6.68 26.92
N PRO A 265 8.65 7.22 26.44
CA PRO A 265 9.53 8.08 27.23
C PRO A 265 8.87 9.38 27.73
N ASP A 266 7.80 9.83 27.12
CA ASP A 266 7.01 11.00 27.52
C ASP A 266 6.00 10.71 28.63
N GLY A 267 5.95 9.46 29.12
CA GLY A 267 5.04 9.00 30.16
C GLY A 267 3.66 8.56 29.66
N THR A 268 3.42 8.59 28.36
CA THR A 268 2.17 8.06 27.78
C THR A 268 2.23 6.53 27.67
N VAL A 269 1.08 5.90 27.83
CA VAL A 269 0.94 4.45 27.67
C VAL A 269 0.02 4.19 26.46
N GLN A 270 0.45 3.35 25.55
CA GLN A 270 -0.26 2.97 24.35
C GLN A 270 -0.15 1.47 24.11
N GLY A 271 -0.89 0.96 23.14
CA GLY A 271 -0.89 -0.47 22.77
C GLY A 271 -2.31 -1.01 22.70
N MET A 272 -2.45 -2.18 22.11
CA MET A 272 -3.77 -2.78 21.85
C MET A 272 -4.65 -2.81 23.11
N THR A 273 -4.14 -3.39 24.19
CA THR A 273 -4.89 -3.49 25.46
C THR A 273 -4.97 -2.14 26.19
N ALA A 274 -3.90 -1.36 26.18
CA ALA A 274 -3.88 -0.05 26.83
C ALA A 274 -4.96 0.89 26.24
N ASP A 275 -5.05 0.98 24.92
CA ASP A 275 -6.03 1.81 24.24
C ASP A 275 -7.46 1.35 24.52
N ILE A 276 -7.71 0.02 24.53
CA ILE A 276 -9.02 -0.54 24.84
C ILE A 276 -9.43 -0.21 26.29
N VAL A 277 -8.52 -0.34 27.24
CA VAL A 277 -8.80 0.00 28.65
C VAL A 277 -9.08 1.49 28.82
N LEU A 278 -8.22 2.35 28.29
CA LEU A 278 -8.35 3.79 28.43
C LEU A 278 -9.60 4.34 27.72
N GLN A 279 -9.89 3.90 26.51
CA GLN A 279 -11.12 4.26 25.80
C GLN A 279 -12.37 3.72 26.48
N SER A 280 -12.31 2.52 27.09
CA SER A 280 -13.43 2.00 27.90
C SER A 280 -13.68 2.86 29.13
N CYS A 281 -12.63 3.30 29.83
CA CYS A 281 -12.76 4.24 30.94
C CYS A 281 -13.37 5.57 30.50
N GLU A 282 -13.00 6.09 29.33
CA GLU A 282 -13.56 7.32 28.76
C GLU A 282 -15.05 7.16 28.42
N ILE A 283 -15.44 6.04 27.78
CA ILE A 283 -16.86 5.74 27.49
C ILE A 283 -17.68 5.73 28.79
N LEU A 284 -17.15 5.09 29.81
CA LEU A 284 -17.82 4.91 31.11
C LEU A 284 -17.76 6.15 32.02
N ASP A 285 -17.00 7.17 31.66
CA ASP A 285 -16.77 8.38 32.48
C ASP A 285 -16.14 8.04 33.85
N LEU A 286 -15.23 7.05 33.87
CA LEU A 286 -14.53 6.61 35.07
C LEU A 286 -13.15 7.25 35.17
N ASN A 287 -12.78 7.71 36.37
CA ASN A 287 -11.44 8.22 36.64
C ASN A 287 -10.46 7.05 36.78
N CYS A 288 -9.84 6.64 35.69
CA CYS A 288 -8.87 5.55 35.65
C CYS A 288 -7.44 6.10 35.72
N VAL A 289 -6.62 5.51 36.60
CA VAL A 289 -5.23 5.92 36.81
C VAL A 289 -4.30 4.72 36.68
N ILE A 290 -3.35 4.79 35.74
CA ILE A 290 -2.29 3.81 35.61
C ILE A 290 -1.25 4.05 36.73
N ILE A 291 -1.03 3.04 37.58
CA ILE A 291 -0.12 3.11 38.73
C ILE A 291 1.08 2.17 38.61
N SER A 292 1.19 1.42 37.53
CA SER A 292 2.33 0.55 37.24
C SER A 292 3.52 1.34 36.71
N GLU A 293 4.72 0.86 37.01
CA GLU A 293 5.97 1.36 36.46
C GLU A 293 6.39 0.56 35.21
N PRO A 294 7.10 1.16 34.24
CA PRO A 294 7.49 0.49 32.98
C PRO A 294 8.26 -0.83 33.16
N ASN A 295 9.00 -0.95 34.28
CA ASN A 295 9.86 -2.12 34.56
C ASN A 295 9.34 -2.98 35.72
N GLU A 296 8.09 -2.78 36.13
CA GLU A 296 7.49 -3.60 37.19
C GLU A 296 7.30 -5.04 36.68
N SER A 297 7.76 -6.03 37.48
CA SER A 297 7.67 -7.44 37.09
C SER A 297 6.23 -7.95 37.13
N TRP A 298 5.89 -8.85 36.20
CA TRP A 298 4.60 -9.55 36.18
C TRP A 298 4.27 -10.21 37.52
N GLU A 299 5.23 -10.96 38.11
CA GLU A 299 5.06 -11.64 39.40
C GLU A 299 4.65 -10.66 40.52
N SER A 300 5.27 -9.47 40.58
CA SER A 300 4.92 -8.44 41.56
C SER A 300 3.48 -7.94 41.36
N MET A 301 3.12 -7.55 40.16
CA MET A 301 1.78 -7.05 39.84
C MET A 301 0.71 -8.11 40.06
N TYR A 302 0.95 -9.34 39.62
CA TYR A 302 0.02 -10.47 39.77
C TYR A 302 -0.23 -10.82 41.24
N ARG A 303 0.79 -10.82 42.08
CA ARG A 303 0.67 -11.07 43.53
C ARG A 303 -0.11 -9.96 44.22
N GLN A 304 0.10 -8.70 43.86
CA GLN A 304 -0.64 -7.56 44.41
C GLN A 304 -2.11 -7.60 43.95
N PHE A 305 -2.37 -7.99 42.70
CA PHE A 305 -3.71 -8.17 42.17
C PHE A 305 -4.51 -9.23 42.92
N MET A 306 -3.91 -10.41 43.17
CA MET A 306 -4.55 -11.47 43.97
C MET A 306 -4.88 -11.04 45.40
N LYS A 307 -4.16 -10.05 45.96
CA LYS A 307 -4.45 -9.47 47.27
C LYS A 307 -5.46 -8.35 47.21
N GLY A 308 -5.91 -7.93 46.05
CA GLY A 308 -6.85 -6.81 45.86
C GLY A 308 -6.24 -5.44 46.15
N GLU A 309 -4.93 -5.26 45.94
CA GLU A 309 -4.24 -4.01 46.24
C GLU A 309 -4.53 -2.92 45.17
N PHE A 310 -5.08 -3.27 44.02
CA PHE A 310 -5.55 -2.38 42.95
C PHE A 310 -6.72 -3.03 42.17
N ASP A 311 -7.35 -2.29 41.24
CA ASP A 311 -8.66 -2.66 40.71
C ASP A 311 -8.57 -3.46 39.39
N ILE A 312 -7.65 -3.12 38.47
CA ILE A 312 -7.54 -3.70 37.13
C ILE A 312 -6.11 -4.12 36.83
N LEU A 313 -5.95 -5.36 36.35
CA LEU A 313 -4.71 -5.88 35.76
C LEU A 313 -4.92 -6.15 34.26
N ALA A 314 -4.04 -5.63 33.42
CA ALA A 314 -4.14 -5.77 31.94
C ALA A 314 -2.75 -5.82 31.28
N PRO A 315 -2.58 -6.60 30.18
CA PRO A 315 -3.52 -7.64 29.70
C PRO A 315 -3.60 -8.81 30.68
N LEU A 316 -4.73 -9.51 30.69
CA LEU A 316 -4.84 -10.73 31.47
C LEU A 316 -5.49 -11.84 30.62
N THR A 317 -4.78 -12.95 30.44
CA THR A 317 -5.33 -14.11 29.73
C THR A 317 -6.40 -14.79 30.57
N VAL A 318 -7.54 -15.05 29.94
CA VAL A 318 -8.67 -15.75 30.60
C VAL A 318 -8.29 -17.20 30.82
N SER A 319 -8.33 -17.65 32.08
CA SER A 319 -8.18 -19.04 32.44
C SER A 319 -9.10 -19.42 33.59
N ARG A 320 -9.35 -20.74 33.77
CA ARG A 320 -10.21 -21.22 34.84
C ARG A 320 -9.70 -20.83 36.23
N GLU A 321 -8.38 -20.92 36.45
CA GLU A 321 -7.75 -20.56 37.71
C GLU A 321 -7.88 -19.07 38.02
N ARG A 322 -7.76 -18.23 37.01
CA ARG A 322 -7.85 -16.78 37.17
C ARG A 322 -9.25 -16.27 37.44
N HIS A 323 -10.29 -17.03 37.11
CA HIS A 323 -11.66 -16.73 37.51
C HIS A 323 -11.91 -16.76 39.03
N GLU A 324 -11.04 -17.39 39.81
CA GLU A 324 -11.17 -17.43 41.28
C GLU A 324 -10.91 -16.06 41.93
N PHE A 325 -10.10 -15.21 41.29
CA PHE A 325 -9.72 -13.90 41.83
C PHE A 325 -9.91 -12.74 40.86
N SER A 326 -10.55 -12.98 39.72
CA SER A 326 -10.79 -11.96 38.68
C SER A 326 -12.13 -12.12 37.98
N TYR A 327 -12.82 -11.02 37.75
CA TYR A 327 -13.91 -10.93 36.79
C TYR A 327 -13.35 -10.48 35.47
N PHE A 328 -13.75 -11.17 34.40
CA PHE A 328 -13.34 -10.88 33.02
C PHE A 328 -14.47 -10.22 32.24
N PRO A 329 -14.33 -8.99 31.79
CA PRO A 329 -15.13 -8.46 30.70
C PRO A 329 -14.93 -9.26 29.41
N ARG A 330 -15.68 -8.88 28.37
CA ARG A 330 -15.55 -9.47 27.04
C ARG A 330 -14.08 -9.49 26.60
N PRO A 331 -13.53 -10.64 26.18
CA PRO A 331 -12.21 -10.70 25.59
C PRO A 331 -12.12 -9.80 24.36
N HIS A 332 -11.01 -9.10 24.23
CA HIS A 332 -10.79 -8.14 23.15
C HIS A 332 -9.83 -8.64 22.07
N TYR A 333 -9.06 -9.71 22.36
CA TYR A 333 -8.15 -10.31 21.41
C TYR A 333 -7.97 -11.81 21.68
N SER A 334 -7.69 -12.57 20.63
CA SER A 334 -7.48 -14.02 20.74
C SER A 334 -6.25 -14.42 19.89
N PRO A 335 -5.03 -14.23 20.41
CA PRO A 335 -3.82 -14.64 19.71
C PRO A 335 -3.67 -16.15 19.66
N ALA A 336 -3.10 -16.65 18.58
CA ALA A 336 -2.59 -18.01 18.51
C ALA A 336 -1.25 -18.11 19.24
N SER A 337 -1.02 -19.25 19.90
CA SER A 337 0.23 -19.57 20.60
C SER A 337 1.08 -20.50 19.76
N VAL A 338 2.37 -20.19 19.64
CA VAL A 338 3.35 -20.93 18.85
C VAL A 338 4.61 -21.23 19.66
N MET A 339 5.33 -22.27 19.25
CA MET A 339 6.66 -22.54 19.79
C MET A 339 7.70 -21.83 18.95
N VAL A 340 8.55 -21.03 19.59
CA VAL A 340 9.63 -20.25 18.98
C VAL A 340 10.98 -20.86 19.34
N LYS A 341 11.87 -20.90 18.37
CA LYS A 341 13.23 -21.43 18.47
C LYS A 341 14.23 -20.52 17.77
N ARG A 342 15.53 -20.78 17.96
CA ARG A 342 16.56 -20.10 17.15
C ARG A 342 16.45 -20.49 15.67
N LEU A 343 16.71 -19.55 14.80
CA LEU A 343 16.68 -19.76 13.36
C LEU A 343 17.56 -20.97 12.95
N GLY A 344 16.96 -21.91 12.22
CA GLY A 344 17.62 -23.13 11.75
C GLY A 344 17.85 -24.20 12.81
N TYR A 345 17.40 -24.05 14.05
CA TYR A 345 17.50 -25.07 15.08
C TYR A 345 16.52 -26.22 14.82
N LYS A 346 17.02 -27.46 14.64
CA LYS A 346 16.28 -28.71 14.44
C LYS A 346 15.04 -28.53 13.53
N PRO A 347 15.21 -28.20 12.25
CA PRO A 347 14.09 -27.95 11.34
C PRO A 347 13.25 -29.23 11.14
N ASN A 348 11.91 -29.11 11.19
CA ASN A 348 10.94 -30.20 10.93
C ASN A 348 11.17 -31.46 11.80
N THR A 349 11.68 -31.32 13.00
CA THR A 349 11.99 -32.45 13.87
C THR A 349 10.80 -32.86 14.73
N TYR A 350 10.02 -31.90 15.20
CA TYR A 350 8.88 -32.09 16.07
C TYR A 350 7.59 -31.66 15.40
N SER A 351 6.50 -32.39 15.62
CA SER A 351 5.16 -32.09 15.07
C SER A 351 4.14 -31.73 16.15
N HIS A 352 4.50 -31.91 17.44
CA HIS A 352 3.62 -31.61 18.58
C HIS A 352 4.44 -31.10 19.76
N VAL A 353 3.86 -30.20 20.55
CA VAL A 353 4.49 -29.63 21.77
C VAL A 353 4.93 -30.73 22.74
N SER A 354 4.15 -31.82 22.86
CA SER A 354 4.49 -32.94 23.74
C SER A 354 5.81 -33.64 23.41
N GLN A 355 6.28 -33.54 22.18
CA GLN A 355 7.57 -34.11 21.76
C GLN A 355 8.79 -33.32 22.25
N LEU A 356 8.56 -32.08 22.72
CA LEU A 356 9.62 -31.21 23.26
C LEU A 356 10.11 -31.61 24.66
N ILE A 357 9.73 -32.80 25.14
CA ILE A 357 10.08 -33.26 26.47
C ILE A 357 11.61 -33.33 26.72
N SER A 358 12.39 -33.55 25.65
CA SER A 358 13.84 -33.58 25.67
C SER A 358 14.54 -32.24 25.53
N GLU A 359 13.78 -31.18 25.08
CA GLU A 359 14.32 -29.85 24.83
C GLU A 359 14.25 -29.00 26.10
N ARG A 360 15.11 -27.99 26.23
CA ARG A 360 15.02 -27.00 27.31
C ARG A 360 13.98 -25.96 26.94
N ILE A 361 12.91 -25.87 27.72
CA ILE A 361 11.81 -24.96 27.48
C ILE A 361 11.86 -23.85 28.51
N GLY A 362 11.96 -22.60 28.01
CA GLY A 362 11.88 -21.39 28.82
C GLY A 362 10.50 -20.81 28.90
N VAL A 363 10.12 -20.27 30.05
CA VAL A 363 8.85 -19.56 30.30
C VAL A 363 9.08 -18.37 31.23
N VAL A 364 8.19 -17.38 31.22
CA VAL A 364 8.16 -16.34 32.24
C VAL A 364 7.45 -16.89 33.47
N LYS A 365 8.03 -16.69 34.63
CA LYS A 365 7.53 -17.22 35.90
C LYS A 365 6.12 -16.69 36.20
N ASP A 366 5.21 -17.61 36.61
CA ASP A 366 3.81 -17.33 36.97
C ASP A 366 2.95 -16.66 35.85
N ASP A 367 3.46 -16.63 34.59
CA ASP A 367 2.66 -16.17 33.48
C ASP A 367 1.68 -17.26 32.97
N PHE A 368 0.93 -16.94 31.93
CA PHE A 368 0.01 -17.88 31.29
C PHE A 368 0.74 -19.09 30.70
N PHE A 369 1.88 -18.86 30.06
CA PHE A 369 2.65 -19.93 29.41
C PHE A 369 3.32 -20.87 30.42
N ASP A 370 3.76 -20.36 31.56
CA ASP A 370 4.28 -21.22 32.65
C ASP A 370 3.19 -22.18 33.16
N GLN A 371 1.98 -21.66 33.45
CA GLN A 371 0.85 -22.46 33.87
C GLN A 371 0.44 -23.49 32.78
N MET A 372 0.30 -23.06 31.56
CA MET A 372 -0.11 -23.91 30.44
C MET A 372 0.93 -24.99 30.13
N MET A 373 2.21 -24.65 30.04
CA MET A 373 3.28 -25.61 29.73
C MET A 373 3.47 -26.62 30.88
N THR A 374 3.29 -26.19 32.12
CA THR A 374 3.29 -27.08 33.28
C THR A 374 2.15 -28.10 33.22
N GLN A 375 0.96 -27.71 32.75
CA GLN A 375 -0.17 -28.63 32.56
C GLN A 375 0.02 -29.55 31.33
N LEU A 376 0.56 -29.04 30.25
CA LEU A 376 0.79 -29.81 28.99
C LEU A 376 1.96 -30.83 29.17
N LEU A 377 2.96 -30.46 29.93
CA LEU A 377 4.19 -31.24 30.15
C LEU A 377 4.47 -31.42 31.65
N PRO A 378 3.61 -32.13 32.40
CA PRO A 378 3.67 -32.15 33.89
C PRO A 378 4.93 -32.78 34.46
N LEU A 379 5.67 -33.58 33.67
CA LEU A 379 6.94 -34.21 34.08
C LEU A 379 8.17 -33.46 33.57
N LYS A 380 7.97 -32.33 32.91
CA LYS A 380 9.05 -31.50 32.38
C LYS A 380 9.44 -30.41 33.34
N GLU A 381 10.72 -30.30 33.64
CA GLU A 381 11.28 -29.15 34.33
C GLU A 381 11.38 -27.98 33.31
N LEU A 382 10.74 -26.84 33.63
CA LEU A 382 10.75 -25.63 32.84
C LEU A 382 11.76 -24.64 33.40
N GLU A 383 12.50 -23.97 32.52
CA GLU A 383 13.40 -22.87 32.88
C GLU A 383 12.61 -21.57 33.03
N ARG A 384 12.55 -21.02 34.24
CA ARG A 384 11.71 -19.88 34.59
C ARG A 384 12.52 -18.60 34.66
N PHE A 385 12.09 -17.59 33.92
CA PHE A 385 12.71 -16.26 33.83
C PHE A 385 11.79 -15.21 34.46
N ASN A 386 12.38 -14.09 34.91
CA ASN A 386 11.59 -13.03 35.55
C ASN A 386 10.93 -12.10 34.56
N THR A 387 11.51 -11.93 33.38
CA THR A 387 10.97 -11.03 32.33
C THR A 387 10.99 -11.71 30.96
N GLN A 388 10.14 -11.23 30.06
CA GLN A 388 10.16 -11.64 28.66
C GLN A 388 11.49 -11.34 27.96
N HIS A 389 12.15 -10.26 28.36
CA HIS A 389 13.46 -9.89 27.82
C HIS A 389 14.52 -10.94 28.17
N ASP A 390 14.61 -11.34 29.45
CA ASP A 390 15.54 -12.37 29.90
C ASP A 390 15.30 -13.71 29.20
N LEU A 391 14.04 -14.07 28.99
CA LEU A 391 13.61 -15.28 28.28
C LEU A 391 14.10 -15.30 26.82
N ILE A 392 13.94 -14.19 26.10
CA ILE A 392 14.40 -14.08 24.72
C ILE A 392 15.92 -14.10 24.66
N GLU A 393 16.59 -13.41 25.56
CA GLU A 393 18.05 -13.40 25.64
C GLU A 393 18.61 -14.82 25.90
N ALA A 394 17.96 -15.58 26.78
CA ALA A 394 18.30 -16.97 27.04
C ALA A 394 18.12 -17.88 25.81
N LEU A 395 17.05 -17.67 25.04
CA LEU A 395 16.84 -18.35 23.76
C LEU A 395 17.98 -18.05 22.77
N LEU A 396 18.33 -16.78 22.61
CA LEU A 396 19.39 -16.34 21.71
C LEU A 396 20.77 -16.89 22.12
N LYS A 397 21.07 -16.92 23.41
CA LYS A 397 22.30 -17.49 23.95
C LYS A 397 22.34 -19.03 23.90
N GLY A 398 21.20 -19.67 23.66
CA GLY A 398 21.09 -21.13 23.67
C GLY A 398 21.05 -21.75 25.08
N GLU A 399 20.68 -20.99 26.09
CA GLU A 399 20.40 -21.46 27.43
C GLU A 399 19.10 -22.27 27.47
N VAL A 400 18.10 -21.85 26.63
CA VAL A 400 16.90 -22.62 26.31
C VAL A 400 16.81 -22.88 24.82
N ASP A 401 16.08 -23.90 24.42
CA ASP A 401 15.95 -24.34 23.01
C ASP A 401 14.63 -23.89 22.38
N TYR A 402 13.57 -23.86 23.17
CA TYR A 402 12.22 -23.43 22.79
C TYR A 402 11.60 -22.52 23.83
N ILE A 403 10.80 -21.58 23.36
CA ILE A 403 9.92 -20.75 24.19
C ILE A 403 8.52 -20.69 23.58
N PRO A 404 7.44 -20.78 24.39
CA PRO A 404 6.11 -20.46 23.92
C PRO A 404 5.94 -18.94 23.78
N MET A 405 5.23 -18.51 22.74
CA MET A 405 4.98 -17.10 22.49
C MET A 405 3.66 -16.95 21.73
N ASP A 406 2.97 -15.84 21.87
CA ASP A 406 1.85 -15.52 20.99
C ASP A 406 2.33 -14.96 19.64
N THR A 407 1.49 -15.13 18.62
CA THR A 407 1.83 -14.72 17.25
C THR A 407 1.99 -13.22 17.09
N ALA A 408 1.27 -12.40 17.85
CA ALA A 408 1.38 -10.94 17.74
C ALA A 408 2.73 -10.45 18.26
N MET A 409 3.21 -11.03 19.36
CA MET A 409 4.52 -10.75 19.92
C MET A 409 5.64 -11.24 18.97
N LEU A 410 5.54 -12.46 18.45
CA LEU A 410 6.52 -12.98 17.49
C LEU A 410 6.59 -12.08 16.24
N ASN A 411 5.46 -11.68 15.70
CA ASN A 411 5.40 -10.78 14.55
C ASN A 411 6.12 -9.45 14.82
N HIS A 412 6.06 -8.95 16.03
CA HIS A 412 6.81 -7.76 16.43
C HIS A 412 8.33 -7.99 16.34
N PHE A 413 8.84 -9.05 16.93
CA PHE A 413 10.27 -9.36 16.91
C PHE A 413 10.79 -9.56 15.48
N LEU A 414 10.01 -10.20 14.62
CA LEU A 414 10.38 -10.40 13.22
C LEU A 414 10.39 -9.10 12.38
N ARG A 415 9.83 -8.01 12.92
CA ARG A 415 9.79 -6.69 12.25
C ARG A 415 10.83 -5.70 12.75
N LEU A 416 11.47 -5.98 13.88
CA LEU A 416 12.55 -5.14 14.35
C LEU A 416 13.65 -5.08 13.30
N SER A 417 14.19 -3.87 13.07
CA SER A 417 15.26 -3.62 12.10
C SER A 417 16.55 -4.39 12.39
N GLU A 418 16.73 -4.81 13.62
CA GLU A 418 17.77 -5.76 14.02
C GLU A 418 17.21 -7.17 13.84
N LEU A 419 17.79 -7.91 12.89
CA LEU A 419 17.42 -9.30 12.63
C LEU A 419 17.62 -10.15 13.90
N VAL A 420 16.55 -10.36 14.63
CA VAL A 420 16.53 -11.29 15.74
C VAL A 420 16.47 -12.70 15.14
N PRO A 421 17.49 -13.57 15.34
CA PRO A 421 17.58 -14.86 14.66
C PRO A 421 16.69 -15.92 15.35
N ILE A 422 15.40 -15.67 15.41
CA ILE A 422 14.37 -16.59 15.91
C ILE A 422 13.35 -16.90 14.83
N GLU A 423 12.69 -18.04 14.95
CA GLU A 423 11.63 -18.48 14.04
C GLU A 423 10.57 -19.29 14.79
N GLN A 424 9.35 -19.27 14.23
CA GLN A 424 8.31 -20.20 14.64
C GLN A 424 8.68 -21.63 14.19
N ASP A 425 8.46 -22.64 15.04
CA ASP A 425 8.47 -24.02 14.60
C ASP A 425 7.18 -24.34 13.82
N THR A 426 7.24 -24.20 12.50
CA THR A 426 6.09 -24.39 11.60
C THR A 426 5.60 -25.83 11.54
N ALA A 427 6.42 -26.81 11.91
CA ALA A 427 6.02 -28.21 11.96
C ALA A 427 5.12 -28.51 13.17
N ILE A 428 5.34 -27.83 14.30
CA ILE A 428 4.44 -27.83 15.45
C ILE A 428 3.20 -26.97 15.14
N GLY A 429 3.39 -25.82 14.48
CA GLY A 429 2.32 -24.89 14.13
C GLY A 429 1.73 -24.15 15.35
N GLU A 430 0.48 -23.70 15.17
CA GLU A 430 -0.31 -23.11 16.26
C GLU A 430 -0.88 -24.23 17.14
N PHE A 431 -0.59 -24.19 18.42
CA PHE A 431 -0.97 -25.29 19.32
C PHE A 431 -2.03 -24.90 20.35
N TYR A 432 -2.30 -23.60 20.52
CA TYR A 432 -3.32 -23.07 21.42
C TYR A 432 -3.82 -21.72 20.93
N SER A 433 -5.04 -21.34 21.31
CA SER A 433 -5.56 -19.98 21.14
C SER A 433 -6.02 -19.48 22.50
N SER A 434 -5.38 -18.45 23.01
CA SER A 434 -5.72 -17.82 24.28
C SER A 434 -6.77 -16.70 24.05
N GLN A 435 -7.50 -16.37 25.10
CA GLN A 435 -8.39 -15.20 25.10
C GLN A 435 -7.80 -14.14 26.04
N LEU A 436 -7.50 -12.96 25.48
CA LEU A 436 -6.98 -11.82 26.23
C LEU A 436 -8.14 -10.89 26.59
N SER A 437 -8.18 -10.55 27.88
CA SER A 437 -9.14 -9.61 28.46
C SER A 437 -8.41 -8.68 29.44
N ILE A 438 -9.18 -7.84 30.11
CA ILE A 438 -8.77 -7.14 31.30
C ILE A 438 -9.28 -7.92 32.52
N GLY A 439 -8.50 -7.97 33.60
CA GLY A 439 -8.93 -8.60 34.84
C GLY A 439 -9.39 -7.53 35.86
N LEU A 440 -10.64 -7.58 36.29
CA LEU A 440 -11.10 -6.81 37.43
C LEU A 440 -11.00 -7.67 38.69
N VAL A 441 -10.46 -7.12 39.77
CA VAL A 441 -10.28 -7.88 41.01
C VAL A 441 -11.62 -8.46 41.52
N ALA A 442 -11.62 -9.70 42.05
CA ALA A 442 -12.81 -10.40 42.50
C ALA A 442 -13.30 -9.84 43.85
N ASN A 443 -13.84 -8.63 43.83
CA ASN A 443 -14.54 -7.97 44.92
C ASN A 443 -15.86 -7.39 44.43
N GLU A 444 -16.63 -6.75 45.32
CA GLU A 444 -17.92 -6.18 45.00
C GLU A 444 -17.85 -5.13 43.91
N ARG A 445 -16.83 -4.25 43.94
CA ARG A 445 -16.61 -3.22 42.93
C ARG A 445 -16.29 -3.83 41.56
N GLY A 446 -15.40 -4.82 41.52
CA GLY A 446 -15.07 -5.54 40.28
C GLY A 446 -16.23 -6.29 39.67
N ALA A 447 -17.05 -6.98 40.53
CA ALA A 447 -18.25 -7.68 40.09
C ALA A 447 -19.27 -6.76 39.43
N MET A 448 -19.46 -5.55 40.00
CA MET A 448 -20.39 -4.56 39.46
C MET A 448 -19.87 -3.88 38.18
N LEU A 449 -18.57 -3.61 38.06
CA LEU A 449 -18.02 -2.91 36.93
C LEU A 449 -17.74 -3.80 35.71
N ALA A 450 -17.47 -5.09 35.89
CA ALA A 450 -17.10 -5.99 34.77
C ALA A 450 -18.13 -6.03 33.63
N PRO A 451 -19.48 -6.08 33.88
CA PRO A 451 -20.48 -6.03 32.83
C PRO A 451 -20.46 -4.71 32.04
N TYR A 452 -20.16 -3.57 32.69
CA TYR A 452 -20.09 -2.27 32.02
C TYR A 452 -18.82 -2.14 31.16
N PHE A 453 -17.67 -2.65 31.63
CA PHE A 453 -16.48 -2.75 30.79
C PHE A 453 -16.73 -3.66 29.58
N SER A 454 -17.46 -4.78 29.72
CA SER A 454 -17.86 -5.62 28.59
C SER A 454 -18.65 -4.85 27.54
N ARG A 455 -19.62 -4.05 27.99
CA ARG A 455 -20.45 -3.21 27.09
C ARG A 455 -19.63 -2.08 26.45
N ALA A 456 -18.75 -1.44 27.22
CA ALA A 456 -17.85 -0.40 26.69
C ALA A 456 -16.91 -0.97 25.60
N ILE A 457 -16.30 -2.14 25.87
CA ILE A 457 -15.46 -2.83 24.89
C ILE A 457 -16.25 -3.20 23.63
N ALA A 458 -17.50 -3.65 23.76
CA ALA A 458 -18.37 -3.95 22.61
C ALA A 458 -18.70 -2.71 21.76
N MET A 459 -18.67 -1.51 22.34
CA MET A 459 -18.86 -0.24 21.61
C MET A 459 -17.61 0.24 20.87
N LEU A 460 -16.44 -0.26 21.24
CA LEU A 460 -15.19 0.08 20.58
C LEU A 460 -15.04 -0.66 19.25
N GLY A 461 -14.42 -0.04 18.29
CA GLY A 461 -13.99 -0.70 17.07
C GLY A 461 -12.75 -1.55 17.33
N VAL A 462 -12.88 -2.59 18.16
CA VAL A 462 -11.76 -3.44 18.63
C VAL A 462 -10.91 -3.93 17.46
N ASP A 463 -11.52 -4.40 16.37
CA ASP A 463 -10.79 -4.87 15.18
C ASP A 463 -9.90 -3.79 14.57
N LYS A 464 -10.33 -2.52 14.61
CA LYS A 464 -9.53 -1.40 14.11
C LYS A 464 -8.35 -1.09 15.03
N ILE A 465 -8.57 -1.16 16.34
CA ILE A 465 -7.51 -0.99 17.34
C ILE A 465 -6.50 -2.12 17.21
N VAL A 466 -6.97 -3.37 17.15
CA VAL A 466 -6.13 -4.55 16.96
C VAL A 466 -5.30 -4.44 15.69
N ALA A 467 -5.91 -4.05 14.56
CA ALA A 467 -5.23 -3.92 13.27
C ALA A 467 -4.11 -2.86 13.25
N GLN A 468 -4.12 -1.90 14.19
CA GLN A 468 -3.03 -0.93 14.32
C GLN A 468 -1.76 -1.55 14.94
N TYR A 469 -1.92 -2.56 15.77
CA TYR A 469 -0.85 -3.16 16.56
C TYR A 469 -0.50 -4.59 16.12
N ASP A 470 -1.49 -5.43 15.77
CA ASP A 470 -1.29 -6.77 15.20
C ASP A 470 -1.01 -6.65 13.70
N LEU A 471 0.13 -6.10 13.42
CA LEU A 471 0.61 -5.95 12.06
C LEU A 471 1.19 -7.31 11.60
N ARG A 472 0.37 -8.18 11.11
CA ARG A 472 0.84 -9.44 10.50
C ARG A 472 1.83 -9.11 9.38
N PRO A 473 3.02 -9.72 9.38
CA PRO A 473 3.93 -9.54 8.26
C PRO A 473 3.22 -10.04 7.01
N ASP A 474 2.79 -9.14 6.15
CA ASP A 474 2.39 -9.54 4.81
C ASP A 474 3.67 -9.88 4.02
N TRP A 475 4.18 -11.10 4.28
CA TRP A 475 5.38 -11.62 3.64
C TRP A 475 5.27 -11.63 2.12
N ARG A 476 4.03 -11.60 1.58
CA ARG A 476 3.79 -11.53 0.13
C ARG A 476 4.13 -10.14 -0.40
N THR A 477 3.64 -9.09 0.24
CA THR A 477 3.96 -7.71 -0.15
C THR A 477 5.44 -7.39 0.09
N ALA A 478 6.04 -7.89 1.16
CA ALA A 478 7.47 -7.77 1.42
C ALA A 478 8.30 -8.50 0.34
N LEU A 479 7.94 -9.74 0.00
CA LEU A 479 8.59 -10.51 -1.05
C LEU A 479 8.41 -9.88 -2.42
N GLU A 480 7.22 -9.40 -2.76
CA GLU A 480 6.95 -8.68 -4.01
C GLU A 480 7.78 -7.39 -4.11
N TYR A 481 7.92 -6.66 -3.01
CA TYR A 481 8.75 -5.47 -2.95
C TYR A 481 10.25 -5.81 -3.15
N GLU A 482 10.77 -6.82 -2.46
CA GLU A 482 12.16 -7.28 -2.63
C GLU A 482 12.44 -7.77 -4.04
N VAL A 483 11.55 -8.59 -4.62
CA VAL A 483 11.67 -9.07 -6.01
C VAL A 483 11.62 -7.91 -6.98
N ARG A 484 10.73 -6.94 -6.78
CA ARG A 484 10.65 -5.73 -7.62
C ARG A 484 11.92 -4.89 -7.50
N LEU A 485 12.44 -4.68 -6.30
CA LEU A 485 13.68 -3.95 -6.07
C LEU A 485 14.87 -4.67 -6.71
N ALA A 486 14.96 -5.99 -6.55
CA ALA A 486 16.01 -6.82 -7.17
C ALA A 486 15.96 -6.75 -8.70
N THR A 487 14.79 -6.85 -9.31
CA THR A 487 14.62 -6.74 -10.76
C THR A 487 14.94 -5.36 -11.28
N GLN A 488 14.59 -4.29 -10.57
CA GLN A 488 14.95 -2.92 -10.94
C GLN A 488 16.46 -2.69 -10.86
N THR A 489 17.11 -3.15 -9.79
CA THR A 489 18.58 -3.04 -9.66
C THR A 489 19.33 -3.83 -10.72
N GLN A 490 18.86 -5.04 -11.06
CA GLN A 490 19.42 -5.83 -12.16
C GLN A 490 19.25 -5.13 -13.51
N ALA A 491 18.09 -4.54 -13.78
CA ALA A 491 17.83 -3.79 -15.02
C ALA A 491 18.75 -2.56 -15.14
N VAL A 492 18.93 -1.79 -14.07
CA VAL A 492 19.85 -0.65 -14.03
C VAL A 492 21.30 -1.11 -14.24
N PHE A 493 21.72 -2.19 -13.57
CA PHE A 493 23.06 -2.74 -13.76
C PHE A 493 23.32 -3.20 -15.20
N LEU A 494 22.35 -3.89 -15.81
CA LEU A 494 22.43 -4.32 -17.21
C LEU A 494 22.50 -3.13 -18.17
N PHE A 495 21.70 -2.09 -17.92
CA PHE A 495 21.73 -0.86 -18.72
C PHE A 495 23.09 -0.17 -18.65
N VAL A 496 23.66 -0.01 -17.45
CA VAL A 496 25.00 0.58 -17.26
C VAL A 496 26.06 -0.26 -17.95
N LEU A 497 25.98 -1.58 -17.87
CA LEU A 497 26.92 -2.49 -18.54
C LEU A 497 26.86 -2.34 -20.06
N VAL A 498 25.67 -2.32 -20.64
CA VAL A 498 25.46 -2.12 -22.08
C VAL A 498 25.97 -0.76 -22.50
N LEU A 499 25.70 0.29 -21.75
CA LEU A 499 26.20 1.64 -22.02
C LEU A 499 27.74 1.68 -21.99
N ALA A 500 28.34 1.04 -20.98
CA ALA A 500 29.81 0.97 -20.87
C ALA A 500 30.42 0.23 -22.06
N ILE A 501 29.82 -0.85 -22.53
CA ILE A 501 30.25 -1.58 -23.74
C ILE A 501 30.12 -0.70 -24.97
N CYS A 502 29.02 -0.01 -25.17
CA CYS A 502 28.80 0.90 -26.30
C CYS A 502 29.83 2.04 -26.31
N VAL A 503 30.07 2.67 -25.16
CA VAL A 503 31.09 3.73 -25.03
C VAL A 503 32.48 3.16 -25.31
N SER A 504 32.78 1.98 -24.78
CA SER A 504 34.10 1.33 -25.05
C SER A 504 34.30 1.04 -26.54
N LEU A 505 33.27 0.52 -27.20
CA LEU A 505 33.31 0.26 -28.65
C LEU A 505 33.44 1.56 -29.47
N TYR A 506 32.75 2.60 -29.08
CA TYR A 506 32.86 3.91 -29.71
C TYR A 506 34.27 4.49 -29.58
N LEU A 507 34.81 4.51 -28.36
CA LEU A 507 36.16 4.98 -28.10
C LEU A 507 37.23 4.13 -28.82
N TYR A 508 37.02 2.80 -28.86
CA TYR A 508 37.90 1.91 -29.60
C TYR A 508 37.93 2.23 -31.10
N ARG A 509 36.76 2.48 -31.71
CA ARG A 509 36.70 2.90 -33.14
C ARG A 509 37.38 4.24 -33.36
N GLN A 510 37.06 5.25 -32.56
CA GLN A 510 37.65 6.58 -32.68
C GLN A 510 39.18 6.57 -32.50
N SER A 511 39.72 5.74 -31.62
CA SER A 511 41.13 5.61 -31.36
C SER A 511 41.91 4.87 -32.47
N ASN A 512 41.24 4.04 -33.28
CA ASN A 512 41.91 3.15 -34.26
C ASN A 512 41.63 3.48 -35.71
N THR A 513 40.77 4.47 -36.01
CA THR A 513 40.45 4.90 -37.38
C THR A 513 40.90 6.33 -37.63
N ASP A 514 41.19 6.65 -38.88
CA ASP A 514 41.41 8.01 -39.37
C ASP A 514 40.03 8.64 -39.70
N ASN A 515 39.74 9.78 -39.11
CA ASN A 515 38.41 10.41 -39.22
C ASN A 515 38.09 10.92 -40.62
N LEU A 516 39.10 11.26 -41.42
CA LEU A 516 38.88 11.78 -42.76
C LEU A 516 38.59 10.67 -43.77
N THR A 517 39.44 9.62 -43.72
CA THR A 517 39.46 8.57 -44.75
C THR A 517 38.69 7.29 -44.33
N GLY A 518 38.35 7.13 -43.04
CA GLY A 518 37.75 5.91 -42.51
C GLY A 518 38.71 4.70 -42.48
N LEU A 519 39.90 4.81 -42.97
CA LEU A 519 40.94 3.77 -42.88
C LEU A 519 41.48 3.67 -41.45
N ARG A 520 42.24 2.63 -41.17
CA ARG A 520 42.91 2.52 -39.88
C ARG A 520 44.03 3.55 -39.78
N ASN A 521 44.23 4.06 -38.56
CA ASN A 521 45.27 5.08 -38.33
C ASN A 521 46.66 4.48 -37.99
N ARG A 522 47.68 5.32 -37.92
CA ARG A 522 49.07 4.96 -37.56
C ARG A 522 49.17 4.17 -36.26
N ARG A 523 48.38 4.56 -35.25
CA ARG A 523 48.39 3.87 -33.95
C ARG A 523 47.90 2.42 -34.09
N SER A 524 46.83 2.20 -34.83
CA SER A 524 46.29 0.87 -35.12
C SER A 524 47.29 -0.02 -35.86
N LEU A 525 48.10 0.55 -36.79
CA LEU A 525 49.17 -0.14 -37.48
C LEU A 525 50.25 -0.59 -36.48
N GLN A 526 50.76 0.33 -35.65
CA GLN A 526 51.82 0.07 -34.67
C GLN A 526 51.39 -0.99 -33.64
N VAL A 527 50.14 -0.89 -33.09
CA VAL A 527 49.62 -1.85 -32.12
C VAL A 527 49.51 -3.24 -32.74
N LYS A 528 48.97 -3.32 -33.97
CA LYS A 528 48.74 -4.61 -34.63
C LYS A 528 50.01 -5.35 -34.99
N TYR A 529 51.06 -4.63 -35.44
CA TYR A 529 52.32 -5.19 -35.88
C TYR A 529 53.49 -4.90 -34.92
N ARG A 530 53.19 -4.70 -33.64
CA ARG A 530 54.17 -4.46 -32.57
C ARG A 530 55.24 -5.55 -32.47
N GLN A 531 54.87 -6.80 -32.79
CA GLN A 531 55.79 -7.95 -32.78
C GLN A 531 56.54 -8.14 -34.10
N GLY A 532 56.38 -7.21 -35.06
CA GLY A 532 56.96 -7.29 -36.39
C GLY A 532 56.00 -7.89 -37.42
N VAL A 533 56.53 -8.08 -38.62
CA VAL A 533 55.80 -8.52 -39.82
C VAL A 533 56.36 -9.81 -40.36
N ASN A 534 55.46 -10.73 -40.76
CA ASN A 534 55.90 -11.98 -41.39
C ASN A 534 56.56 -11.75 -42.71
N LYS A 535 57.56 -12.60 -43.07
CA LYS A 535 58.31 -12.53 -44.31
C LYS A 535 57.45 -12.53 -45.59
N ASP A 536 56.30 -13.20 -45.55
CA ASP A 536 55.45 -13.34 -46.73
C ASP A 536 54.30 -12.28 -46.77
N LEU A 537 54.23 -11.38 -45.79
CA LEU A 537 53.27 -10.29 -45.75
C LEU A 537 53.67 -9.20 -46.69
N ALA A 538 52.99 -8.96 -47.79
CA ALA A 538 53.26 -7.85 -48.70
C ALA A 538 52.83 -6.53 -48.04
N ILE A 539 53.67 -5.52 -48.23
CA ILE A 539 53.48 -4.13 -47.78
C ILE A 539 53.54 -3.24 -49.00
N LEU A 540 52.57 -2.44 -49.25
CA LEU A 540 52.53 -1.36 -50.18
C LEU A 540 52.58 -0.03 -49.44
N TYR A 541 53.55 0.80 -49.75
CA TYR A 541 53.65 2.17 -49.28
C TYR A 541 53.25 3.11 -50.41
N LEU A 542 52.21 3.95 -50.11
CA LEU A 542 51.67 4.88 -51.09
C LEU A 542 51.85 6.32 -50.59
N ASP A 543 52.30 7.20 -51.52
CA ASP A 543 52.48 8.63 -51.30
C ASP A 543 51.86 9.39 -52.49
N ILE A 544 51.01 10.38 -52.18
CA ILE A 544 50.38 11.18 -53.23
C ILE A 544 51.38 12.22 -53.77
N ASN A 545 51.70 12.13 -55.05
CA ASN A 545 52.63 13.03 -55.64
C ASN A 545 52.14 14.47 -55.69
N HIS A 546 52.98 15.41 -55.26
CA HIS A 546 52.67 16.84 -55.25
C HIS A 546 51.46 17.23 -54.40
N PHE A 547 51.12 16.45 -53.37
CA PHE A 547 49.93 16.67 -52.53
C PHE A 547 49.91 18.07 -51.89
N LYS A 548 51.09 18.56 -51.44
CA LYS A 548 51.21 19.93 -50.94
C LYS A 548 50.82 20.98 -52.00
N GLN A 549 51.25 20.79 -53.26
CA GLN A 549 50.88 21.69 -54.33
C GLN A 549 49.38 21.64 -54.66
N ILE A 550 48.75 20.47 -54.55
CA ILE A 550 47.32 20.33 -54.68
C ILE A 550 46.59 21.16 -53.58
N ASN A 551 47.04 21.06 -52.34
CA ASN A 551 46.47 21.83 -51.22
C ASN A 551 46.68 23.35 -51.41
N ASP A 552 47.89 23.75 -51.84
CA ASP A 552 48.26 25.17 -52.04
C ASP A 552 47.52 25.81 -53.22
N THR A 553 47.24 25.04 -54.29
CA THR A 553 46.59 25.53 -55.52
C THR A 553 45.05 25.46 -55.42
N TYR A 554 44.48 24.36 -54.90
CA TYR A 554 43.05 24.07 -54.95
C TYR A 554 42.38 24.11 -53.55
N GLY A 555 43.15 24.37 -52.47
CA GLY A 555 42.67 24.44 -51.10
C GLY A 555 42.63 23.09 -50.39
N HIS A 556 42.65 23.13 -49.06
CA HIS A 556 42.65 21.92 -48.24
C HIS A 556 41.43 21.01 -48.43
N LEU A 557 40.26 21.57 -48.79
CA LEU A 557 39.04 20.77 -49.06
C LEU A 557 39.23 19.87 -50.30
N ALA A 558 39.96 20.37 -51.35
CA ALA A 558 40.26 19.55 -52.49
C ALA A 558 41.28 18.44 -52.16
N GLY A 559 42.28 18.73 -51.31
CA GLY A 559 43.16 17.71 -50.78
C GLY A 559 42.47 16.65 -49.97
N ASP A 560 41.52 17.06 -49.09
CA ASP A 560 40.71 16.13 -48.30
C ASP A 560 39.86 15.20 -49.19
N GLU A 561 39.31 15.73 -50.28
CA GLU A 561 38.57 14.94 -51.27
C GLU A 561 39.44 13.92 -52.00
N VAL A 562 40.66 14.32 -52.40
CA VAL A 562 41.62 13.40 -52.97
C VAL A 562 41.98 12.26 -52.03
N LEU A 563 42.17 12.55 -50.74
CA LEU A 563 42.46 11.55 -49.72
C LEU A 563 41.26 10.58 -49.54
N GLN A 564 40.03 11.08 -49.54
CA GLN A 564 38.83 10.27 -49.45
C GLN A 564 38.64 9.39 -50.70
N LEU A 565 38.80 9.95 -51.88
CA LEU A 565 38.73 9.19 -53.15
C LEU A 565 39.78 8.10 -53.21
N LEU A 566 41.02 8.38 -52.78
CA LEU A 566 42.07 7.36 -52.67
C LEU A 566 41.68 6.26 -51.67
N SER A 567 41.11 6.61 -50.53
CA SER A 567 40.68 5.62 -49.55
C SER A 567 39.61 4.71 -50.11
N LEU A 568 38.63 5.25 -50.85
CA LEU A 568 37.57 4.48 -51.53
C LEU A 568 38.15 3.57 -52.60
N LYS A 569 39.14 4.04 -53.35
CA LYS A 569 39.84 3.22 -54.35
C LYS A 569 40.65 2.11 -53.68
N ILE A 570 41.34 2.38 -52.59
CA ILE A 570 42.06 1.40 -51.79
C ILE A 570 41.11 0.29 -51.32
N HIS A 571 39.97 0.66 -50.79
CA HIS A 571 38.94 -0.34 -50.35
C HIS A 571 38.46 -1.23 -51.49
N ARG A 572 38.39 -0.72 -52.70
CA ARG A 572 37.92 -1.47 -53.88
C ARG A 572 39.00 -2.40 -54.46
N VAL A 573 40.25 -1.95 -54.41
CA VAL A 573 41.38 -2.63 -55.07
C VAL A 573 42.12 -3.61 -54.16
N TRP A 574 42.13 -3.29 -52.84
CA TRP A 574 42.95 -4.02 -51.88
C TRP A 574 42.08 -4.76 -50.85
N SER A 575 42.22 -6.05 -50.80
CA SER A 575 41.44 -6.91 -49.84
C SER A 575 42.11 -7.03 -48.46
N GLY A 576 43.33 -6.56 -48.30
CA GLY A 576 44.08 -6.60 -47.05
C GLY A 576 43.74 -5.44 -46.11
N ARG A 577 44.61 -5.21 -45.14
CA ARG A 577 44.45 -4.09 -44.20
C ARG A 577 45.07 -2.81 -44.75
N SER A 578 44.33 -1.72 -44.59
CA SER A 578 44.71 -0.41 -45.09
C SER A 578 44.80 0.59 -43.94
N TYR A 579 45.84 1.40 -43.99
CA TYR A 579 46.14 2.38 -42.95
C TYR A 579 46.54 3.72 -43.60
N ARG A 580 46.16 4.82 -43.01
CA ARG A 580 46.71 6.15 -43.26
C ARG A 580 47.65 6.49 -42.11
N ILE A 581 48.92 6.76 -42.42
CA ILE A 581 49.97 6.95 -41.40
C ILE A 581 50.44 8.38 -41.28
N GLY A 582 50.26 9.19 -42.34
CA GLY A 582 50.67 10.58 -42.48
C GLY A 582 49.64 11.40 -43.23
N GLY A 583 49.95 12.63 -43.60
CA GLY A 583 49.04 13.50 -44.35
C GLY A 583 48.58 12.88 -45.68
N ASP A 584 49.52 12.44 -46.51
CA ASP A 584 49.34 11.86 -47.84
C ASP A 584 49.87 10.42 -47.97
N GLU A 585 50.28 9.82 -46.85
CA GLU A 585 50.89 8.50 -46.78
C GLU A 585 49.91 7.40 -46.36
N PHE A 586 49.91 6.32 -47.16
CA PHE A 586 49.02 5.14 -46.87
C PHE A 586 49.88 3.86 -46.90
N ILE A 587 49.53 2.94 -46.04
CA ILE A 587 50.11 1.62 -45.93
C ILE A 587 49.07 0.54 -46.13
N LEU A 588 49.32 -0.36 -47.06
CA LEU A 588 48.49 -1.51 -47.30
C LEU A 588 49.26 -2.79 -46.97
N LEU A 589 48.63 -3.68 -46.21
CA LEU A 589 49.28 -4.94 -45.82
C LEU A 589 48.31 -6.12 -46.11
N GLY A 590 48.88 -7.17 -46.70
CA GLY A 590 48.09 -8.36 -47.05
C GLY A 590 48.96 -9.48 -47.58
N TYR A 591 48.31 -10.52 -48.03
CA TYR A 591 48.93 -11.68 -48.67
C TYR A 591 48.39 -11.88 -50.10
N PRO A 592 48.61 -10.92 -51.01
CA PRO A 592 48.09 -11.02 -52.35
C PRO A 592 48.89 -12.05 -53.14
N THR A 593 48.30 -12.62 -54.17
CA THR A 593 49.02 -13.32 -55.24
C THR A 593 49.85 -12.30 -56.07
N GLN A 594 50.84 -12.76 -56.85
CA GLN A 594 51.65 -11.88 -57.66
C GLN A 594 50.81 -11.06 -58.66
N ILE A 595 49.78 -11.67 -59.21
CA ILE A 595 48.87 -11.01 -60.16
C ILE A 595 48.07 -9.91 -59.46
N GLU A 596 47.50 -10.20 -58.25
CA GLU A 596 46.76 -9.21 -57.49
C GLU A 596 47.65 -8.06 -57.03
N LEU A 597 48.89 -8.34 -56.62
CA LEU A 597 49.84 -7.32 -56.22
C LEU A 597 50.15 -6.39 -57.37
N SER A 598 50.55 -6.96 -58.57
CA SER A 598 50.87 -6.16 -59.77
C SER A 598 49.64 -5.34 -60.21
N ARG A 599 48.47 -5.89 -60.16
CA ARG A 599 47.20 -5.18 -60.45
C ARG A 599 46.98 -4.04 -59.48
N ALA A 600 47.13 -4.29 -58.16
CA ALA A 600 46.96 -3.25 -57.15
C ALA A 600 47.98 -2.08 -57.34
N VAL A 601 49.23 -2.38 -57.59
CA VAL A 601 50.23 -1.37 -57.87
C VAL A 601 49.86 -0.52 -59.11
N GLN A 602 49.45 -1.16 -60.20
CA GLN A 602 49.05 -0.49 -61.43
C GLN A 602 47.80 0.37 -61.24
N GLU A 603 46.76 -0.15 -60.55
CA GLU A 603 45.48 0.58 -60.33
C GLU A 603 45.66 1.72 -59.32
N LEU A 604 46.50 1.54 -58.28
CA LEU A 604 46.67 2.54 -57.21
C LEU A 604 47.69 3.63 -57.58
N SER A 605 48.58 3.45 -58.65
CA SER A 605 49.50 4.43 -59.10
C SER A 605 48.87 5.69 -59.71
N ARG A 606 47.59 5.65 -60.06
CA ARG A 606 46.85 6.75 -60.67
C ARG A 606 45.47 6.87 -60.10
N LEU A 607 45.02 8.04 -59.67
CA LEU A 607 43.70 8.34 -59.18
C LEU A 607 43.01 9.34 -60.12
N ASP A 608 41.94 8.94 -60.75
CA ASP A 608 41.08 9.84 -61.52
C ASP A 608 40.16 10.60 -60.54
N VAL A 609 40.30 11.92 -60.57
CA VAL A 609 39.48 12.81 -59.73
C VAL A 609 38.36 13.26 -60.63
N THR A 610 37.16 12.58 -60.42
CA THR A 610 35.94 12.93 -61.14
C THR A 610 35.09 13.80 -60.24
N ASP A 611 35.05 15.08 -60.60
CA ASP A 611 33.96 15.98 -60.34
C ASP A 611 33.64 16.49 -58.92
N LYS A 612 33.52 17.71 -58.83
CA LYS A 612 32.67 18.71 -58.15
C LYS A 612 33.42 19.88 -57.52
N LEU A 613 34.64 19.71 -56.99
CA LEU A 613 35.39 20.82 -56.39
C LEU A 613 36.49 21.39 -57.32
N CYS A 614 37.03 20.63 -58.29
CA CYS A 614 38.13 21.06 -59.14
C CYS A 614 38.03 20.52 -60.57
N ALA A 615 37.31 21.22 -61.45
CA ALA A 615 37.21 20.87 -62.91
C ALA A 615 38.58 20.75 -63.63
N GLU A 616 39.66 21.30 -63.06
CA GLU A 616 41.01 21.34 -63.64
C GLU A 616 41.89 20.18 -63.18
N LEU A 617 41.60 19.54 -62.00
CA LEU A 617 42.38 18.41 -61.45
C LEU A 617 41.80 17.08 -61.96
N LYS A 618 42.18 16.63 -63.14
CA LYS A 618 41.67 15.40 -63.76
C LYS A 618 42.25 14.12 -63.24
N THR A 619 43.55 14.13 -62.87
CA THR A 619 44.26 12.93 -62.47
C THR A 619 45.34 13.26 -61.47
N VAL A 620 45.45 12.48 -60.41
CA VAL A 620 46.52 12.54 -59.41
C VAL A 620 47.33 11.27 -59.50
N THR A 621 48.66 11.42 -59.55
CA THR A 621 49.61 10.31 -59.59
C THR A 621 50.00 9.94 -58.13
N ILE A 622 50.18 8.68 -57.92
CA ILE A 622 50.53 8.12 -56.61
C ILE A 622 51.80 7.27 -56.78
N SER A 623 52.78 7.54 -55.97
CA SER A 623 53.96 6.70 -55.89
C SER A 623 53.69 5.49 -55.04
N VAL A 624 53.96 4.31 -55.53
CA VAL A 624 53.74 3.03 -54.87
C VAL A 624 55.06 2.29 -54.77
N GLY A 625 55.46 2.00 -53.52
CA GLY A 625 56.60 1.14 -53.25
C GLY A 625 56.15 -0.18 -52.63
N VAL A 626 56.81 -1.24 -52.91
CA VAL A 626 56.44 -2.60 -52.54
C VAL A 626 57.55 -3.28 -51.76
N SER A 627 57.22 -3.89 -50.63
CA SER A 627 58.12 -4.77 -49.90
C SER A 627 57.42 -6.14 -49.74
N GLU A 628 57.88 -7.14 -50.48
CA GLU A 628 57.39 -8.52 -50.46
C GLU A 628 58.50 -9.54 -50.32
N LYS A 629 58.17 -10.82 -49.97
CA LYS A 629 59.08 -11.98 -49.98
C LYS A 629 60.43 -11.70 -49.30
N ARG A 630 60.39 -11.13 -48.11
CA ARG A 630 61.52 -10.82 -47.28
C ARG A 630 62.23 -12.10 -46.79
N LYS A 631 63.57 -12.03 -46.58
CA LYS A 631 64.36 -13.21 -46.16
C LYS A 631 63.95 -13.78 -44.78
N GLN A 632 63.46 -12.92 -43.89
CA GLN A 632 63.15 -13.28 -42.53
C GLN A 632 62.03 -12.36 -41.94
N HIS A 633 61.51 -12.73 -40.80
CA HIS A 633 60.68 -11.87 -40.01
C HIS A 633 61.46 -10.63 -39.55
N MET A 634 60.88 -9.44 -39.61
CA MET A 634 61.55 -8.19 -39.23
C MET A 634 60.57 -7.24 -38.52
N SER A 635 61.15 -6.14 -37.98
CA SER A 635 60.31 -5.11 -37.37
C SER A 635 59.42 -4.42 -38.43
N LEU A 636 58.30 -3.86 -37.99
CA LEU A 636 57.42 -3.08 -38.86
C LEU A 636 58.18 -1.91 -39.51
N GLU A 637 59.04 -1.22 -38.76
CA GLU A 637 59.83 -0.08 -39.24
C GLU A 637 60.75 -0.46 -40.34
N GLN A 638 61.52 -1.55 -40.18
CA GLN A 638 62.43 -2.06 -41.23
C GLN A 638 61.66 -2.45 -42.49
N ALA A 639 60.49 -3.08 -42.34
CA ALA A 639 59.70 -3.48 -43.50
C ALA A 639 59.09 -2.30 -44.26
N LEU A 640 58.63 -1.28 -43.50
CA LEU A 640 58.17 -0.02 -44.09
C LEU A 640 59.28 0.74 -44.80
N HIS A 641 60.54 0.76 -44.25
CA HIS A 641 61.66 1.37 -44.87
C HIS A 641 62.00 0.73 -46.22
N LEU A 642 61.93 -0.59 -46.32
CA LEU A 642 62.10 -1.29 -47.58
C LEU A 642 61.06 -0.92 -48.64
N ALA A 643 59.80 -0.74 -48.22
CA ALA A 643 58.74 -0.30 -49.13
C ALA A 643 58.91 1.18 -49.55
N ASP A 644 59.33 2.02 -48.60
CA ASP A 644 59.61 3.43 -48.85
C ASP A 644 60.79 3.62 -49.78
N GLU A 645 61.93 2.86 -49.64
CA GLU A 645 63.08 2.86 -50.57
C GLU A 645 62.64 2.47 -52.01
N ASP A 646 61.78 1.43 -52.14
CA ASP A 646 61.26 1.02 -53.47
C ASP A 646 60.33 2.12 -54.04
N MET A 647 59.55 2.76 -53.23
CA MET A 647 58.72 3.90 -53.61
C MET A 647 59.58 5.08 -54.09
N TYR A 648 60.65 5.38 -53.35
CA TYR A 648 61.61 6.47 -53.71
C TYR A 648 62.28 6.25 -55.06
N VAL A 649 62.70 5.01 -55.33
CA VAL A 649 63.27 4.62 -56.65
C VAL A 649 62.23 4.82 -57.77
N SER A 650 60.94 4.37 -57.50
CA SER A 650 59.86 4.54 -58.46
C SER A 650 59.53 6.02 -58.71
N LYS A 651 59.63 6.87 -57.68
CA LYS A 651 59.35 8.30 -57.74
C LYS A 651 60.46 9.05 -58.59
N HIS A 652 61.71 8.59 -58.52
CA HIS A 652 62.82 9.16 -59.31
C HIS A 652 62.84 8.66 -60.75
N SER A 653 62.46 7.42 -61.02
CA SER A 653 62.33 6.85 -62.34
C SER A 653 61.26 7.54 -63.21
N SER A 654 60.19 7.95 -62.59
CA SER A 654 59.08 8.69 -63.23
C SER A 654 59.47 10.17 -63.56
N ARG A 655 60.45 10.77 -62.86
CA ARG A 655 60.89 12.11 -63.12
C ARG A 655 61.73 12.20 -64.43
N HIS A 656 62.40 11.12 -64.84
CA HIS A 656 63.16 11.06 -66.10
C HIS A 656 62.33 10.93 -67.36
N TYR A 657 61.03 10.51 -67.24
CA TYR A 657 60.12 10.40 -68.38
C TYR A 657 59.22 11.64 -68.58
N SER A 658 59.12 12.55 -67.63
CA SER A 658 58.33 13.78 -67.75
C SER A 658 59.17 15.01 -68.26
N GLY A 659 60.49 14.84 -68.57
CA GLY A 659 61.39 15.92 -69.03
C GLY A 659 61.42 16.15 -70.55
N SER A 660 60.58 15.53 -71.37
CA SER A 660 60.61 15.65 -72.84
C SER A 660 59.27 15.98 -73.51
N SER A 661 58.39 16.70 -72.87
CA SER A 661 57.16 17.22 -73.53
C SER A 661 56.62 18.52 -72.94
N ASP A 662 57.55 19.50 -72.74
CA ASP A 662 57.18 20.91 -72.58
C ASP A 662 57.74 21.73 -73.72
N TYR A 663 57.19 21.57 -74.89
CA TYR A 663 57.18 22.56 -75.95
C TYR A 663 55.92 22.40 -76.81
N LEU A 664 55.17 23.49 -76.94
CA LEU A 664 54.00 23.72 -77.75
C LEU A 664 52.65 23.51 -76.98
N VAL A 665 52.11 24.61 -76.47
CA VAL A 665 51.05 25.39 -77.13
C VAL A 665 50.89 26.74 -76.40
N GLN A 666 51.40 27.80 -77.00
CA GLN A 666 50.82 29.13 -76.99
C GLN A 666 49.86 29.21 -78.16
N SER A 667 48.63 29.47 -77.91
CA SER A 667 47.72 30.35 -78.64
C SER A 667 46.27 30.10 -78.08
#